data_6f5f9e005a1f9fb3381f6ad9d7ff5fad
#
_entry.id   6f5f9e005a1f9fb3381f6ad9d7ff5fad
#
_cell.length_a   1.000
_cell.length_b   1.000
_cell.length_c   1.000
_cell.angle_alpha   90.00
_cell.angle_beta   90.00
_cell.angle_gamma   90.00
#
_symmetry.space_group_name_H-M   'P 1'
#
loop_
_entity.id
_entity.type
_entity.pdbx_description
1 polymer ?
#
loop_
_entity_poly.entity_id
_entity_poly.type
_entity_poly.pdbx_seq_one_letter_code
_entity_poly.pdbx_strand_id
1 'polypeptide(L)'
;MKTAVAGYPRIGTLRELKFALEKYFRKEISADELTQTAKELRKTHWLTQKEAGIDYITSNDFSYYDIVLDTAFLLNIIPERYKELEVSELDKYLAMARGYQGEDGDVKALAMKKWFNTNYHYIVPEAEDSTQIRLTGNKLWAEYGEAKELGIETKPVITGVYTLFKLCRFTGKKKADDFINAFVEAYKDVYSKCEAVGIQWLQFDEPALVQDMTEEDRELFVKMYSDILGKKQSCKILLQTYFGDVRDVYEDIVKLSFDGIGLDFIEGKKTAELIEKYGFPKNTVLFAGLVNGKNIWKNHYEKTLNVLKKLEDKGIQTVLSTSCSLQHVPYTLKQENKLSDEYLNYFAFAEEKLVELKELSVLAECGNIEEDERFKTNRKLFAGTRKCDNEAVKKRLAEVTEADYRRLPARRERQQLQKKEFALPKLPTTTIGSFPQTKDVKANRSAFRKGEISEEQYVEFNKKKIEECVRWQEKIGLDVLVHGEYERNDMVEYFGEALGGFLFTEKAWVQSYGTRCVKPPVIWGDVYRKKPITVEWSVYAQSLTDKIMKGMLTGPVTILNWLFPREDITIKESISQIALAIRDEVLDLEANGIKIIQIDEAALREKLPLRKSDWNTEYLDFAIPAFRLTASGVKPETQIHTHMCYSEFKDIIPAIDDMDADVITFEASRSDLQILDSLRENNFETEVGPGVYDIHSPRIPSVEEITRAIKIMLTKIDKDKLWVNPDCGLKTRGVPETEASLKNMVKAAEIIRAEL
;
A
#
# COMPACT_ATOMS: atom_id res chain seq x y z
N MET A 1 1.10 -6.93 34.19
CA MET A 1 1.12 -7.65 32.89
C MET A 1 2.31 -7.17 32.07
N LYS A 2 3.04 -8.05 31.39
CA LYS A 2 4.16 -7.65 30.53
C LYS A 2 3.68 -7.11 29.18
N THR A 3 4.53 -6.27 28.59
CA THR A 3 4.26 -5.56 27.33
C THR A 3 5.32 -5.85 26.26
N ALA A 4 4.91 -5.82 24.99
CA ALA A 4 5.78 -6.03 23.85
C ALA A 4 5.40 -5.14 22.66
N VAL A 5 6.35 -4.93 21.76
CA VAL A 5 6.08 -4.44 20.40
C VAL A 5 6.51 -5.49 19.39
N ALA A 6 5.80 -5.58 18.27
CA ALA A 6 6.20 -6.48 17.17
C ALA A 6 7.36 -5.91 16.35
N GLY A 7 7.52 -4.59 16.32
CA GLY A 7 8.59 -3.84 15.68
C GLY A 7 8.39 -2.33 15.84
N TYR A 8 9.41 -1.53 15.52
CA TYR A 8 9.41 -0.09 15.76
C TYR A 8 9.76 0.71 14.48
N PRO A 9 9.26 1.96 14.30
CA PRO A 9 9.59 2.77 13.13
C PRO A 9 11.08 3.14 13.09
N ARG A 10 11.70 3.00 11.92
CA ARG A 10 13.14 3.27 11.73
C ARG A 10 13.48 4.65 11.22
N ILE A 11 12.49 5.37 10.65
CA ILE A 11 12.75 6.62 9.92
C ILE A 11 13.17 7.81 10.77
N GLY A 12 12.96 7.73 12.10
CA GLY A 12 13.17 8.83 13.04
C GLY A 12 12.02 9.86 13.03
N THR A 13 12.07 10.80 13.98
CA THR A 13 11.02 11.81 14.19
C THR A 13 10.80 12.74 13.00
N LEU A 14 11.88 13.14 12.32
CA LEU A 14 11.88 14.05 11.16
C LEU A 14 12.42 13.39 9.89
N ARG A 15 12.38 12.06 9.81
CA ARG A 15 12.90 11.26 8.71
C ARG A 15 14.42 11.34 8.54
N GLU A 16 15.13 11.36 9.63
CA GLU A 16 16.59 11.51 9.68
C GLU A 16 17.29 10.43 8.84
N LEU A 17 16.82 9.17 8.92
CA LEU A 17 17.36 8.07 8.13
C LEU A 17 17.23 8.33 6.61
N LYS A 18 16.06 8.83 6.18
CA LYS A 18 15.82 9.18 4.77
C LYS A 18 16.85 10.17 4.27
N PHE A 19 17.03 11.26 4.98
CA PHE A 19 17.94 12.33 4.55
C PHE A 19 19.42 11.89 4.60
N ALA A 20 19.80 11.08 5.58
CA ALA A 20 21.15 10.50 5.64
C ALA A 20 21.42 9.59 4.44
N LEU A 21 20.50 8.68 4.11
CA LEU A 21 20.61 7.82 2.94
C LEU A 21 20.69 8.62 1.64
N GLU A 22 19.86 9.64 1.46
CA GLU A 22 19.89 10.49 0.27
C GLU A 22 21.20 11.27 0.11
N LYS A 23 21.79 11.74 1.22
CA LYS A 23 23.13 12.34 1.23
C LYS A 23 24.21 11.32 0.87
N TYR A 24 24.11 10.12 1.41
CA TYR A 24 25.04 9.04 1.07
C TYR A 24 24.98 8.68 -0.43
N PHE A 25 23.78 8.57 -0.99
CA PHE A 25 23.59 8.30 -2.42
C PHE A 25 24.17 9.41 -3.33
N ARG A 26 24.20 10.65 -2.84
CA ARG A 26 24.83 11.78 -3.54
C ARG A 26 26.31 11.93 -3.23
N LYS A 27 26.89 11.00 -2.44
CA LYS A 27 28.28 11.04 -1.98
C LYS A 27 28.62 12.30 -1.16
N GLU A 28 27.64 12.86 -0.45
CA GLU A 28 27.77 14.02 0.44
C GLU A 28 28.24 13.63 1.83
N ILE A 29 28.02 12.38 2.25
CA ILE A 29 28.50 11.80 3.50
C ILE A 29 29.12 10.43 3.24
N SER A 30 30.02 10.02 4.13
CA SER A 30 30.67 8.70 4.13
C SER A 30 29.76 7.58 4.65
N ALA A 31 30.18 6.31 4.44
CA ALA A 31 29.53 5.15 5.03
C ALA A 31 29.57 5.17 6.56
N ASP A 32 30.66 5.68 7.15
CA ASP A 32 30.80 5.79 8.59
C ASP A 32 29.83 6.83 9.19
N GLU A 33 29.64 7.97 8.53
CA GLU A 33 28.67 9.00 8.94
C GLU A 33 27.22 8.47 8.84
N LEU A 34 26.90 7.72 7.77
CA LEU A 34 25.60 7.05 7.66
C LEU A 34 25.40 6.03 8.78
N THR A 35 26.40 5.21 9.05
CA THR A 35 26.37 4.17 10.10
C THR A 35 26.22 4.81 11.47
N GLN A 36 26.93 5.91 11.75
CA GLN A 36 26.78 6.65 12.99
C GLN A 36 25.37 7.22 13.17
N THR A 37 24.79 7.80 12.10
CA THR A 37 23.40 8.29 12.13
C THR A 37 22.41 7.15 12.44
N ALA A 38 22.61 5.99 11.83
CA ALA A 38 21.79 4.81 12.09
C ALA A 38 21.92 4.31 13.54
N LYS A 39 23.15 4.32 14.09
CA LYS A 39 23.43 3.94 15.48
C LYS A 39 22.71 4.87 16.47
N GLU A 40 22.77 6.19 16.25
CA GLU A 40 22.06 7.16 17.10
C GLU A 40 20.51 6.99 17.01
N LEU A 41 19.97 6.70 15.83
CA LEU A 41 18.55 6.41 15.69
C LEU A 41 18.16 5.15 16.46
N ARG A 42 18.89 4.03 16.30
CA ARG A 42 18.63 2.79 17.07
C ARG A 42 18.68 3.04 18.56
N LYS A 43 19.72 3.74 19.04
CA LYS A 43 19.84 4.13 20.46
C LYS A 43 18.61 4.89 20.94
N THR A 44 18.16 5.89 20.18
CA THR A 44 16.95 6.67 20.51
C THR A 44 15.72 5.77 20.57
N HIS A 45 15.54 4.87 19.59
CA HIS A 45 14.40 3.95 19.54
C HIS A 45 14.37 3.01 20.76
N TRP A 46 15.49 2.45 21.16
CA TRP A 46 15.56 1.57 22.32
C TRP A 46 15.31 2.31 23.64
N LEU A 47 15.89 3.50 23.82
CA LEU A 47 15.67 4.32 25.00
C LEU A 47 14.21 4.75 25.12
N THR A 48 13.58 5.18 24.01
CA THR A 48 12.15 5.55 23.98
C THR A 48 11.26 4.39 24.44
N GLN A 49 11.50 3.17 23.94
CA GLN A 49 10.74 1.99 24.36
C GLN A 49 10.99 1.64 25.83
N LYS A 50 12.25 1.72 26.29
CA LYS A 50 12.62 1.46 27.68
C LYS A 50 11.98 2.48 28.65
N GLU A 51 12.04 3.77 28.31
CA GLU A 51 11.44 4.86 29.11
C GLU A 51 9.91 4.75 29.16
N ALA A 52 9.28 4.29 28.09
CA ALA A 52 7.86 4.00 28.06
C ALA A 52 7.48 2.76 28.91
N GLY A 53 8.46 1.97 29.38
CA GLY A 53 8.23 0.80 30.22
C GLY A 53 7.83 -0.45 29.46
N ILE A 54 8.31 -0.62 28.23
CA ILE A 54 8.11 -1.84 27.42
C ILE A 54 9.06 -2.94 27.91
N ASP A 55 8.53 -4.13 28.19
CA ASP A 55 9.30 -5.27 28.70
C ASP A 55 10.08 -6.00 27.60
N TYR A 56 9.48 -6.18 26.42
CA TYR A 56 10.09 -6.87 25.28
C TYR A 56 10.33 -5.90 24.11
N ILE A 57 11.49 -5.25 24.17
CA ILE A 57 11.98 -4.28 23.18
C ILE A 57 12.59 -5.03 22.00
N THR A 58 12.36 -4.55 20.77
CA THR A 58 12.89 -5.17 19.55
C THR A 58 14.29 -4.66 19.18
N SER A 59 15.06 -5.49 18.49
CA SER A 59 16.25 -5.11 17.72
C SER A 59 16.28 -5.87 16.39
N ASN A 60 17.16 -5.53 15.48
CA ASN A 60 17.23 -6.05 14.11
C ASN A 60 16.00 -5.72 13.25
N ASP A 61 15.06 -4.96 13.74
CA ASP A 61 13.93 -4.39 13.00
C ASP A 61 14.25 -3.03 12.33
N PHE A 62 15.40 -2.46 12.64
CA PHE A 62 15.97 -1.33 11.92
C PHE A 62 16.61 -1.82 10.60
N SER A 63 16.37 -1.11 9.49
CA SER A 63 16.94 -1.44 8.18
C SER A 63 17.32 -0.17 7.44
N TYR A 64 18.41 -0.22 6.67
CA TYR A 64 18.73 0.84 5.72
C TYR A 64 17.76 0.92 4.54
N TYR A 65 17.19 -0.23 4.15
CA TYR A 65 16.27 -0.27 3.01
C TYR A 65 15.06 -1.16 3.25
N ASP A 66 15.24 -2.46 3.56
CA ASP A 66 14.17 -3.43 3.71
C ASP A 66 14.57 -4.60 4.61
N ILE A 67 13.66 -5.02 5.52
CA ILE A 67 13.88 -6.09 6.49
C ILE A 67 14.02 -7.48 5.84
N VAL A 68 13.33 -7.74 4.72
CA VAL A 68 13.45 -9.00 3.98
C VAL A 68 14.79 -9.07 3.29
N LEU A 69 15.23 -7.96 2.68
CA LEU A 69 16.56 -7.84 2.09
C LEU A 69 17.67 -8.01 3.14
N ASP A 70 17.49 -7.43 4.35
CA ASP A 70 18.42 -7.61 5.47
C ASP A 70 18.60 -9.10 5.79
N THR A 71 17.47 -9.84 5.87
CA THR A 71 17.50 -11.29 6.15
C THR A 71 18.14 -12.07 5.00
N ALA A 72 17.81 -11.74 3.76
CA ALA A 72 18.38 -12.35 2.57
C ALA A 72 19.91 -12.13 2.52
N PHE A 73 20.36 -10.92 2.80
CA PHE A 73 21.78 -10.57 2.83
C PHE A 73 22.51 -11.28 3.97
N LEU A 74 21.89 -11.35 5.16
CA LEU A 74 22.40 -12.11 6.31
C LEU A 74 22.65 -13.59 5.98
N LEU A 75 21.76 -14.19 5.17
CA LEU A 75 21.78 -15.60 4.80
C LEU A 75 22.44 -15.86 3.42
N ASN A 76 23.20 -14.90 2.87
CA ASN A 76 23.90 -15.03 1.60
C ASN A 76 22.99 -15.33 0.39
N ILE A 77 21.73 -14.93 0.45
CA ILE A 77 20.83 -14.97 -0.71
C ILE A 77 21.13 -13.75 -1.57
N ILE A 78 22.28 -13.82 -2.26
CA ILE A 78 22.83 -12.74 -3.08
C ILE A 78 23.09 -13.30 -4.48
N PRO A 79 22.37 -12.82 -5.52
CA PRO A 79 22.62 -13.22 -6.89
C PRO A 79 24.06 -12.92 -7.36
N GLU A 80 24.59 -13.74 -8.24
CA GLU A 80 26.00 -13.67 -8.65
C GLU A 80 26.37 -12.29 -9.23
N ARG A 81 25.45 -11.71 -10.03
CA ARG A 81 25.66 -10.37 -10.60
C ARG A 81 25.98 -9.25 -9.61
N TYR A 82 25.57 -9.39 -8.33
CA TYR A 82 25.93 -8.43 -7.29
C TYR A 82 27.22 -8.82 -6.55
N LYS A 83 27.56 -10.10 -6.49
CA LYS A 83 28.83 -10.56 -5.90
C LYS A 83 30.03 -10.12 -6.72
N GLU A 84 29.86 -10.03 -8.04
CA GLU A 84 30.88 -9.59 -8.99
C GLU A 84 31.20 -8.08 -8.91
N LEU A 85 30.35 -7.29 -8.22
CA LEU A 85 30.62 -5.87 -8.00
C LEU A 85 31.79 -5.68 -7.01
N GLU A 86 32.80 -4.94 -7.39
CA GLU A 86 33.95 -4.58 -6.54
C GLU A 86 33.65 -3.36 -5.65
N VAL A 87 32.56 -3.41 -4.91
CA VAL A 87 32.09 -2.34 -4.02
C VAL A 87 32.00 -2.82 -2.57
N SER A 88 31.82 -1.88 -1.63
CA SER A 88 31.63 -2.21 -0.22
C SER A 88 30.39 -3.11 0.00
N GLU A 89 30.36 -3.86 1.11
CA GLU A 89 29.18 -4.69 1.46
C GLU A 89 27.91 -3.85 1.61
N LEU A 90 28.00 -2.62 2.12
CA LEU A 90 26.88 -1.69 2.18
C LEU A 90 26.41 -1.28 0.78
N ASP A 91 27.33 -0.96 -0.12
CA ASP A 91 26.98 -0.58 -1.50
C ASP A 91 26.43 -1.78 -2.28
N LYS A 92 26.94 -2.99 -2.03
CA LYS A 92 26.40 -4.23 -2.59
C LYS A 92 24.95 -4.47 -2.14
N TYR A 93 24.69 -4.32 -0.84
CA TYR A 93 23.34 -4.38 -0.28
C TYR A 93 22.41 -3.34 -0.92
N LEU A 94 22.87 -2.10 -1.06
CA LEU A 94 22.11 -1.02 -1.67
C LEU A 94 21.93 -1.22 -3.19
N ALA A 95 22.93 -1.83 -3.87
CA ALA A 95 22.80 -2.18 -5.29
C ALA A 95 21.71 -3.23 -5.54
N MET A 96 21.54 -4.21 -4.64
CA MET A 96 20.42 -5.15 -4.73
C MET A 96 19.06 -4.43 -4.68
N ALA A 97 18.93 -3.38 -3.88
CA ALA A 97 17.70 -2.63 -3.71
C ALA A 97 17.42 -1.60 -4.81
N ARG A 98 18.47 -0.98 -5.39
CA ARG A 98 18.35 0.18 -6.26
C ARG A 98 18.99 0.02 -7.64
N GLY A 99 19.73 -1.06 -7.85
CA GLY A 99 20.65 -1.17 -8.95
C GLY A 99 21.96 -0.40 -8.71
N TYR A 100 22.92 -0.63 -9.53
CA TYR A 100 24.21 0.07 -9.53
C TYR A 100 24.63 0.33 -10.97
N GLN A 101 25.14 1.54 -11.23
CA GLN A 101 25.78 1.90 -12.50
C GLN A 101 26.98 2.79 -12.20
N GLY A 102 28.18 2.30 -12.52
CA GLY A 102 29.42 2.97 -12.21
C GLY A 102 30.63 2.24 -12.79
N GLU A 103 31.82 2.60 -12.33
CA GLU A 103 33.07 2.02 -12.80
C GLU A 103 33.20 0.53 -12.48
N ASP A 104 32.59 0.10 -11.36
CA ASP A 104 32.66 -1.28 -10.84
C ASP A 104 31.56 -2.21 -11.41
N GLY A 105 30.74 -1.73 -12.36
CA GLY A 105 29.73 -2.54 -13.03
C GLY A 105 28.43 -1.83 -13.35
N ASP A 106 27.50 -2.57 -13.97
CA ASP A 106 26.12 -2.14 -14.28
C ASP A 106 25.15 -3.28 -13.95
N VAL A 107 24.38 -3.14 -12.90
CA VAL A 107 23.39 -4.14 -12.47
C VAL A 107 22.04 -3.49 -12.17
N LYS A 108 20.97 -4.15 -12.61
CA LYS A 108 19.59 -3.73 -12.30
C LYS A 108 19.23 -4.11 -10.86
N ALA A 109 18.36 -3.33 -10.23
CA ALA A 109 17.78 -3.67 -8.94
C ALA A 109 16.98 -4.99 -8.98
N LEU A 110 16.86 -5.64 -7.84
CA LEU A 110 15.90 -6.70 -7.61
C LEU A 110 14.46 -6.17 -7.72
N ALA A 111 13.51 -7.07 -7.97
CA ALA A 111 12.10 -6.71 -8.00
C ALA A 111 11.63 -6.22 -6.62
N MET A 112 10.65 -5.34 -6.62
CA MET A 112 10.04 -4.81 -5.41
C MET A 112 8.55 -5.16 -5.42
N LYS A 113 8.03 -5.62 -4.27
CA LYS A 113 6.61 -5.95 -4.07
C LYS A 113 6.10 -5.37 -2.77
N LYS A 114 4.77 -5.22 -2.66
CA LYS A 114 4.13 -4.81 -1.42
C LYS A 114 4.32 -5.85 -0.32
N TRP A 115 4.57 -5.35 0.89
CA TRP A 115 4.57 -6.12 2.12
C TRP A 115 3.13 -6.39 2.53
N PHE A 116 2.58 -7.50 2.04
CA PHE A 116 1.20 -7.92 2.26
C PHE A 116 0.17 -6.83 1.91
N ASN A 117 -0.74 -6.50 2.80
CA ASN A 117 -1.79 -5.49 2.62
C ASN A 117 -1.39 -4.08 3.14
N THR A 118 -0.11 -3.77 3.19
CA THR A 118 0.43 -2.49 3.66
C THR A 118 0.90 -1.59 2.53
N ASN A 119 1.26 -0.34 2.85
CA ASN A 119 1.95 0.56 1.92
C ASN A 119 3.48 0.38 1.91
N TYR A 120 4.01 -0.47 2.79
CA TYR A 120 5.41 -0.85 2.80
C TYR A 120 5.72 -1.83 1.67
N HIS A 121 6.92 -1.73 1.10
CA HIS A 121 7.37 -2.62 0.03
C HIS A 121 8.68 -3.30 0.44
N TYR A 122 8.81 -4.55 0.07
CA TYR A 122 10.01 -5.33 0.27
C TYR A 122 10.71 -5.63 -1.06
N ILE A 123 12.02 -5.86 -0.99
CA ILE A 123 12.83 -6.30 -2.11
C ILE A 123 12.75 -7.82 -2.18
N VAL A 124 12.36 -8.33 -3.34
CA VAL A 124 12.18 -9.78 -3.57
C VAL A 124 13.55 -10.45 -3.64
N PRO A 125 13.90 -11.34 -2.67
CA PRO A 125 15.14 -12.09 -2.76
C PRO A 125 15.14 -13.01 -3.98
N GLU A 126 16.30 -13.18 -4.62
CA GLU A 126 16.48 -14.13 -5.72
C GLU A 126 17.57 -15.15 -5.35
N ALA A 127 17.21 -16.43 -5.43
CA ALA A 127 18.15 -17.55 -5.29
C ALA A 127 18.37 -18.20 -6.66
N GLU A 128 19.62 -18.25 -7.09
CA GLU A 128 20.09 -18.88 -8.32
C GLU A 128 20.59 -20.31 -8.03
N ASP A 129 20.81 -21.13 -9.05
CA ASP A 129 21.33 -22.49 -8.90
C ASP A 129 22.67 -22.56 -8.13
N SER A 130 23.48 -21.51 -8.23
CA SER A 130 24.78 -21.36 -7.53
C SER A 130 24.65 -20.83 -6.11
N THR A 131 23.47 -20.30 -5.71
CA THR A 131 23.29 -19.64 -4.40
C THR A 131 23.50 -20.64 -3.26
N GLN A 132 24.44 -20.31 -2.39
CA GLN A 132 24.72 -21.07 -1.17
C GLN A 132 24.06 -20.37 0.01
N ILE A 133 22.84 -20.79 0.36
CA ILE A 133 22.10 -20.24 1.49
C ILE A 133 22.76 -20.71 2.77
N ARG A 134 23.32 -19.77 3.53
CA ARG A 134 24.03 -20.00 4.79
C ARG A 134 24.22 -18.69 5.55
N LEU A 135 24.40 -18.77 6.85
CA LEU A 135 24.70 -17.60 7.66
C LEU A 135 26.09 -17.04 7.32
N THR A 136 26.13 -15.77 6.89
CA THR A 136 27.39 -15.04 6.60
C THR A 136 27.45 -13.68 7.25
N GLY A 137 26.31 -13.00 7.46
CA GLY A 137 26.25 -11.66 8.05
C GLY A 137 26.34 -11.64 9.58
N ASN A 138 26.35 -10.44 10.14
CA ASN A 138 26.48 -10.24 11.59
C ASN A 138 25.53 -9.15 12.16
N LYS A 139 24.68 -8.53 11.33
CA LYS A 139 23.84 -7.38 11.70
C LYS A 139 23.00 -7.64 12.97
N LEU A 140 22.31 -8.78 13.04
CA LEU A 140 21.44 -9.13 14.17
C LEU A 140 22.17 -9.06 15.51
N TRP A 141 23.38 -9.65 15.58
CA TRP A 141 24.16 -9.69 16.82
C TRP A 141 24.89 -8.38 17.11
N ALA A 142 25.27 -7.64 16.07
CA ALA A 142 25.84 -6.30 16.23
C ALA A 142 24.84 -5.34 16.87
N GLU A 143 23.59 -5.29 16.36
CA GLU A 143 22.54 -4.45 16.93
C GLU A 143 22.11 -4.89 18.34
N TYR A 144 22.05 -6.21 18.58
CA TYR A 144 21.83 -6.74 19.94
C TYR A 144 22.93 -6.29 20.90
N GLY A 145 24.20 -6.35 20.48
CA GLY A 145 25.35 -5.87 21.26
C GLY A 145 25.27 -4.39 21.55
N GLU A 146 24.93 -3.54 20.57
CA GLU A 146 24.72 -2.10 20.78
C GLU A 146 23.64 -1.82 21.86
N ALA A 147 22.54 -2.56 21.84
CA ALA A 147 21.49 -2.42 22.86
C ALA A 147 21.96 -2.88 24.26
N LYS A 148 22.74 -3.97 24.33
CA LYS A 148 23.33 -4.48 25.58
C LYS A 148 24.30 -3.49 26.19
N GLU A 149 25.09 -2.77 25.41
CA GLU A 149 25.96 -1.69 25.89
C GLU A 149 25.18 -0.58 26.60
N LEU A 150 23.90 -0.38 26.24
CA LEU A 150 22.97 0.56 26.89
C LEU A 150 22.24 -0.05 28.11
N GLY A 151 22.56 -1.30 28.47
CA GLY A 151 21.86 -2.05 29.51
C GLY A 151 20.42 -2.41 29.14
N ILE A 152 20.16 -2.66 27.85
CA ILE A 152 18.84 -3.04 27.33
C ILE A 152 18.91 -4.45 26.78
N GLU A 153 18.10 -5.35 27.35
CA GLU A 153 17.84 -6.66 26.76
C GLU A 153 16.82 -6.50 25.64
N THR A 154 17.16 -6.92 24.44
CA THR A 154 16.25 -6.85 23.29
C THR A 154 15.85 -8.23 22.80
N LYS A 155 14.77 -8.28 22.11
CA LYS A 155 14.24 -9.41 21.39
C LYS A 155 14.51 -9.17 19.88
N PRO A 156 15.59 -9.73 19.30
CA PRO A 156 15.87 -9.59 17.89
C PRO A 156 14.74 -10.15 17.04
N VAL A 157 14.45 -9.44 15.94
CA VAL A 157 13.42 -9.79 14.97
C VAL A 157 14.09 -10.19 13.65
N ILE A 158 13.65 -11.28 13.06
CA ILE A 158 14.08 -11.73 11.73
C ILE A 158 12.86 -12.24 10.96
N THR A 159 12.83 -12.03 9.64
CA THR A 159 11.81 -12.66 8.78
C THR A 159 11.88 -14.17 8.96
N GLY A 160 10.74 -14.81 9.25
CA GLY A 160 10.68 -16.23 9.51
C GLY A 160 11.00 -17.08 8.27
N VAL A 161 11.41 -18.32 8.50
CA VAL A 161 11.92 -19.19 7.42
C VAL A 161 10.89 -19.47 6.35
N TYR A 162 9.63 -19.71 6.75
CA TYR A 162 8.54 -19.99 5.82
C TYR A 162 8.19 -18.76 4.98
N THR A 163 8.03 -17.59 5.62
CA THR A 163 7.77 -16.35 4.92
C THR A 163 8.90 -16.00 3.95
N LEU A 164 10.17 -16.07 4.39
CA LEU A 164 11.31 -15.76 3.51
C LEU A 164 11.34 -16.71 2.30
N PHE A 165 11.12 -18.00 2.52
CA PHE A 165 11.05 -19.01 1.45
C PHE A 165 9.92 -18.69 0.44
N LYS A 166 8.72 -18.38 0.92
CA LYS A 166 7.56 -18.04 0.08
C LYS A 166 7.74 -16.73 -0.70
N LEU A 167 8.49 -15.79 -0.17
CA LEU A 167 8.78 -14.50 -0.82
C LEU A 167 9.97 -14.57 -1.76
N CYS A 168 10.83 -15.55 -1.63
CA CYS A 168 12.01 -15.73 -2.47
C CYS A 168 11.62 -16.17 -3.88
N ARG A 169 12.29 -15.60 -4.88
CA ARG A 169 12.20 -16.01 -6.27
C ARG A 169 13.35 -16.95 -6.59
N PHE A 170 13.02 -18.15 -7.04
CA PHE A 170 14.01 -19.12 -7.49
C PHE A 170 14.20 -19.00 -9.00
N THR A 171 15.45 -18.72 -9.40
CA THR A 171 15.83 -18.50 -10.80
C THR A 171 16.86 -19.54 -11.21
N GLY A 172 16.70 -20.13 -12.40
CA GLY A 172 17.57 -21.19 -12.86
C GLY A 172 16.83 -22.49 -13.10
N LYS A 173 17.52 -23.64 -12.97
CA LYS A 173 16.99 -24.98 -13.21
C LYS A 173 16.50 -25.68 -11.94
N LYS A 174 17.08 -25.34 -10.79
CA LYS A 174 16.66 -25.86 -9.49
C LYS A 174 15.27 -25.37 -9.15
N LYS A 175 14.48 -26.27 -8.54
CA LYS A 175 13.16 -25.92 -8.00
C LYS A 175 13.28 -25.37 -6.59
N ALA A 176 12.25 -24.68 -6.11
CA ALA A 176 12.18 -24.17 -4.74
C ALA A 176 12.50 -25.26 -3.70
N ASP A 177 11.95 -26.45 -3.89
CA ASP A 177 12.12 -27.58 -2.97
C ASP A 177 13.59 -28.00 -2.78
N ASP A 178 14.44 -27.81 -3.78
CA ASP A 178 15.87 -28.12 -3.71
C ASP A 178 16.62 -27.23 -2.70
N PHE A 179 16.03 -26.12 -2.28
CA PHE A 179 16.62 -25.16 -1.34
C PHE A 179 16.08 -25.29 0.09
N ILE A 180 15.01 -26.05 0.34
CA ILE A 180 14.34 -26.14 1.66
C ILE A 180 15.33 -26.46 2.77
N ASN A 181 16.15 -27.50 2.59
CA ASN A 181 17.12 -27.90 3.61
C ASN A 181 18.17 -26.82 3.88
N ALA A 182 18.62 -26.09 2.86
CA ALA A 182 19.58 -24.98 3.02
C ALA A 182 18.98 -23.83 3.84
N PHE A 183 17.70 -23.48 3.61
CA PHE A 183 16.99 -22.52 4.44
C PHE A 183 16.93 -22.97 5.90
N VAL A 184 16.50 -24.19 6.14
CA VAL A 184 16.38 -24.75 7.51
C VAL A 184 17.72 -24.75 8.24
N GLU A 185 18.81 -25.22 7.60
CA GLU A 185 20.14 -25.25 8.22
C GLU A 185 20.65 -23.83 8.50
N ALA A 186 20.44 -22.87 7.58
CA ALA A 186 20.82 -21.48 7.81
C ALA A 186 20.10 -20.86 9.03
N TYR A 187 18.82 -21.18 9.23
CA TYR A 187 18.07 -20.71 10.42
C TYR A 187 18.48 -21.43 11.70
N LYS A 188 18.87 -22.71 11.64
CA LYS A 188 19.51 -23.41 12.76
C LYS A 188 20.84 -22.73 13.17
N ASP A 189 21.63 -22.29 12.20
CA ASP A 189 22.87 -21.56 12.47
C ASP A 189 22.58 -20.21 13.12
N VAL A 190 21.56 -19.47 12.63
CA VAL A 190 21.10 -18.21 13.27
C VAL A 190 20.71 -18.49 14.73
N TYR A 191 19.88 -19.49 14.97
CA TYR A 191 19.47 -19.86 16.32
C TYR A 191 20.66 -20.22 17.20
N SER A 192 21.56 -21.09 16.71
CA SER A 192 22.74 -21.54 17.47
C SER A 192 23.66 -20.37 17.86
N LYS A 193 23.79 -19.37 16.99
CA LYS A 193 24.57 -18.15 17.30
C LYS A 193 23.85 -17.27 18.29
N CYS A 194 22.51 -17.16 18.24
CA CYS A 194 21.72 -16.46 19.25
C CYS A 194 21.88 -17.09 20.63
N GLU A 195 21.83 -18.40 20.70
CA GLU A 195 22.07 -19.19 21.91
C GLU A 195 23.46 -18.93 22.49
N ALA A 196 24.51 -18.99 21.62
CA ALA A 196 25.90 -18.76 22.04
C ALA A 196 26.17 -17.35 22.58
N VAL A 197 25.44 -16.35 22.08
CA VAL A 197 25.53 -14.94 22.54
C VAL A 197 24.69 -14.69 23.81
N GLY A 198 23.80 -15.62 24.17
CA GLY A 198 22.92 -15.52 25.34
C GLY A 198 21.68 -14.64 25.11
N ILE A 199 21.16 -14.58 23.89
CA ILE A 199 19.90 -13.91 23.57
C ILE A 199 18.77 -14.67 24.27
N GLN A 200 17.90 -13.95 24.98
CA GLN A 200 16.80 -14.57 25.73
C GLN A 200 15.61 -14.93 24.86
N TRP A 201 15.27 -14.08 23.86
CA TRP A 201 14.16 -14.28 22.93
C TRP A 201 14.59 -13.95 21.51
N LEU A 202 14.23 -14.82 20.56
CA LEU A 202 14.33 -14.59 19.12
C LEU A 202 12.94 -14.59 18.52
N GLN A 203 12.56 -13.55 17.78
CA GLN A 203 11.28 -13.45 17.10
C GLN A 203 11.43 -13.78 15.62
N PHE A 204 10.63 -14.75 15.17
CA PHE A 204 10.44 -15.04 13.75
C PHE A 204 9.13 -14.43 13.27
N ASP A 205 9.22 -13.47 12.34
CA ASP A 205 8.05 -12.87 11.71
C ASP A 205 7.53 -13.70 10.56
N GLU A 206 6.34 -14.27 10.72
CA GLU A 206 5.70 -15.19 9.77
C GLU A 206 4.34 -14.68 9.26
N PRO A 207 4.27 -13.49 8.66
CA PRO A 207 3.01 -12.98 8.13
C PRO A 207 2.45 -13.80 6.95
N ALA A 208 3.25 -14.61 6.26
CA ALA A 208 2.72 -15.47 5.20
C ALA A 208 1.71 -16.51 5.71
N LEU A 209 1.72 -16.84 7.01
CA LEU A 209 0.80 -17.81 7.62
C LEU A 209 -0.67 -17.32 7.67
N VAL A 210 -0.92 -16.02 7.45
CA VAL A 210 -2.28 -15.49 7.40
C VAL A 210 -2.90 -15.55 5.99
N GLN A 211 -2.15 -15.98 4.98
CA GLN A 211 -2.65 -16.23 3.63
C GLN A 211 -3.33 -17.59 3.52
N ASP A 212 -3.97 -17.88 2.38
CA ASP A 212 -4.46 -19.23 2.10
C ASP A 212 -3.29 -20.20 2.03
N MET A 213 -3.42 -21.34 2.71
CA MET A 213 -2.41 -22.39 2.74
C MET A 213 -2.99 -23.69 2.22
N THR A 214 -2.26 -24.34 1.30
CA THR A 214 -2.54 -25.72 0.89
C THR A 214 -2.07 -26.70 1.94
N GLU A 215 -2.40 -27.98 1.80
CA GLU A 215 -1.88 -29.01 2.70
C GLU A 215 -0.35 -29.13 2.60
N GLU A 216 0.20 -29.02 1.39
CA GLU A 216 1.64 -29.02 1.15
C GLU A 216 2.32 -27.82 1.83
N ASP A 217 1.68 -26.65 1.83
CA ASP A 217 2.17 -25.45 2.52
C ASP A 217 2.22 -25.67 4.03
N ARG A 218 1.19 -26.29 4.61
CA ARG A 218 1.13 -26.63 6.03
C ARG A 218 2.21 -27.65 6.42
N GLU A 219 2.34 -28.72 5.65
CA GLU A 219 3.37 -29.75 5.85
C GLU A 219 4.77 -29.15 5.78
N LEU A 220 5.03 -28.26 4.81
CA LEU A 220 6.28 -27.55 4.67
C LEU A 220 6.61 -26.70 5.91
N PHE A 221 5.63 -25.89 6.37
CA PHE A 221 5.78 -25.06 7.56
C PHE A 221 6.11 -25.94 8.79
N VAL A 222 5.35 -27.01 9.02
CA VAL A 222 5.54 -27.93 10.14
C VAL A 222 6.93 -28.57 10.07
N LYS A 223 7.35 -29.02 8.90
CA LYS A 223 8.68 -29.63 8.70
C LYS A 223 9.80 -28.64 9.04
N MET A 224 9.76 -27.44 8.45
CA MET A 224 10.78 -26.41 8.68
C MET A 224 10.93 -26.07 10.16
N TYR A 225 9.80 -25.83 10.84
CA TYR A 225 9.84 -25.44 12.25
C TYR A 225 10.10 -26.59 13.20
N SER A 226 9.66 -27.80 12.92
CA SER A 226 10.03 -28.98 13.72
C SER A 226 11.56 -29.19 13.75
N ASP A 227 12.20 -29.01 12.60
CA ASP A 227 13.66 -29.13 12.50
C ASP A 227 14.41 -28.01 13.24
N ILE A 228 13.94 -26.77 13.17
CA ILE A 228 14.54 -25.63 13.88
C ILE A 228 14.32 -25.77 15.40
N LEU A 229 13.09 -26.06 15.82
CA LEU A 229 12.72 -26.21 17.23
C LEU A 229 13.40 -27.44 17.89
N GLY A 230 13.77 -28.42 17.09
CA GLY A 230 14.59 -29.54 17.55
C GLY A 230 15.98 -29.17 18.05
N LYS A 231 16.48 -27.98 17.71
CA LYS A 231 17.74 -27.39 18.22
C LYS A 231 17.58 -26.52 19.47
N LYS A 232 16.32 -26.24 19.86
CA LYS A 232 16.00 -25.29 20.91
C LYS A 232 16.62 -25.68 22.27
N GLN A 233 17.23 -24.72 22.95
CA GLN A 233 17.83 -24.87 24.29
C GLN A 233 17.30 -23.73 25.20
N SER A 234 18.13 -22.73 25.54
CA SER A 234 17.78 -21.64 26.48
C SER A 234 17.18 -20.40 25.79
N CYS A 235 17.59 -20.09 24.55
CA CYS A 235 17.01 -19.00 23.78
C CYS A 235 15.59 -19.35 23.36
N LYS A 236 14.64 -18.55 23.84
CA LYS A 236 13.21 -18.75 23.57
C LYS A 236 12.84 -18.29 22.16
N ILE A 237 11.97 -19.02 21.49
CA ILE A 237 11.48 -18.71 20.15
C ILE A 237 10.06 -18.20 20.21
N LEU A 238 9.85 -16.98 19.69
CA LEU A 238 8.55 -16.39 19.44
C LEU A 238 8.21 -16.49 17.93
N LEU A 239 7.14 -17.21 17.62
CA LEU A 239 6.49 -17.15 16.31
C LEU A 239 5.55 -15.95 16.29
N GLN A 240 5.82 -14.92 15.48
CA GLN A 240 4.99 -13.71 15.39
C GLN A 240 4.22 -13.68 14.08
N THR A 241 2.90 -13.67 14.16
CA THR A 241 2.00 -13.48 13.01
C THR A 241 1.25 -12.16 13.10
N TYR A 242 0.90 -11.58 11.96
CA TYR A 242 0.16 -10.32 11.88
C TYR A 242 -0.48 -10.11 10.51
N PHE A 243 -1.39 -9.13 10.39
CA PHE A 243 -2.22 -8.77 9.23
C PHE A 243 -3.38 -9.73 8.96
N GLY A 244 -3.75 -10.57 9.91
CA GLY A 244 -4.85 -11.49 9.80
C GLY A 244 -4.79 -12.65 10.80
N ASP A 245 -5.70 -13.58 10.67
CA ASP A 245 -5.72 -14.80 11.47
C ASP A 245 -5.06 -15.98 10.73
N VAL A 246 -4.62 -16.96 11.49
CA VAL A 246 -3.90 -18.14 11.00
C VAL A 246 -4.79 -19.38 10.93
N ARG A 247 -6.05 -19.22 10.48
CA ARG A 247 -7.09 -20.25 10.52
C ARG A 247 -6.71 -21.59 9.87
N ASP A 248 -5.86 -21.58 8.83
CA ASP A 248 -5.50 -22.80 8.09
C ASP A 248 -4.42 -23.61 8.83
N VAL A 249 -3.62 -22.96 9.67
CA VAL A 249 -2.43 -23.58 10.28
C VAL A 249 -2.41 -23.47 11.81
N TYR A 250 -3.47 -22.91 12.43
CA TYR A 250 -3.53 -22.71 13.88
C TYR A 250 -3.32 -23.97 14.67
N GLU A 251 -3.99 -25.07 14.27
CA GLU A 251 -3.86 -26.38 14.94
C GLU A 251 -2.43 -26.95 14.89
N ASP A 252 -1.70 -26.66 13.83
CA ASP A 252 -0.30 -27.07 13.69
C ASP A 252 0.61 -26.21 14.55
N ILE A 253 0.40 -24.88 14.55
CA ILE A 253 1.17 -23.95 15.36
C ILE A 253 1.10 -24.30 16.85
N VAL A 254 -0.09 -24.59 17.38
CA VAL A 254 -0.26 -24.91 18.82
C VAL A 254 0.29 -26.27 19.23
N LYS A 255 0.58 -27.16 18.27
CA LYS A 255 1.24 -28.45 18.51
C LYS A 255 2.77 -28.35 18.49
N LEU A 256 3.30 -27.29 17.88
CA LEU A 256 4.74 -27.04 17.84
C LEU A 256 5.23 -26.44 19.18
N SER A 257 6.47 -26.73 19.55
CA SER A 257 7.03 -26.35 20.85
C SER A 257 7.59 -24.94 20.90
N PHE A 258 6.85 -23.94 20.38
CA PHE A 258 7.20 -22.53 20.52
C PHE A 258 7.10 -22.10 22.01
N ASP A 259 7.98 -21.20 22.43
CA ASP A 259 7.91 -20.56 23.76
C ASP A 259 6.93 -19.39 23.79
N GLY A 260 6.75 -18.74 22.64
CA GLY A 260 5.78 -17.69 22.45
C GLY A 260 5.09 -17.81 21.07
N ILE A 261 3.83 -17.42 21.02
CA ILE A 261 3.04 -17.27 19.80
C ILE A 261 2.41 -15.88 19.81
N GLY A 262 2.71 -15.07 18.80
CA GLY A 262 2.13 -13.76 18.60
C GLY A 262 0.97 -13.84 17.59
N LEU A 263 -0.20 -13.40 18.03
CA LEU A 263 -1.42 -13.42 17.22
C LEU A 263 -2.04 -12.02 17.12
N ASP A 264 -2.54 -11.70 15.94
CA ASP A 264 -3.25 -10.46 15.64
C ASP A 264 -4.71 -10.56 16.07
N PHE A 265 -5.17 -9.68 16.95
CA PHE A 265 -6.57 -9.55 17.38
C PHE A 265 -7.28 -8.36 16.73
N ILE A 266 -6.59 -7.58 15.90
CA ILE A 266 -7.13 -6.41 15.20
C ILE A 266 -7.61 -6.80 13.80
N GLU A 267 -6.72 -7.31 12.95
CA GLU A 267 -7.05 -7.80 11.61
C GLU A 267 -7.38 -9.31 11.62
N GLY A 268 -6.95 -10.04 12.62
CA GLY A 268 -7.25 -11.47 12.82
C GLY A 268 -8.64 -11.71 13.37
N LYS A 269 -9.68 -11.49 12.56
CA LYS A 269 -11.10 -11.55 12.96
C LYS A 269 -11.52 -12.86 13.62
N LYS A 270 -10.86 -13.98 13.26
CA LYS A 270 -11.12 -15.32 13.80
C LYS A 270 -10.18 -15.73 14.92
N THR A 271 -9.20 -14.90 15.30
CA THR A 271 -8.17 -15.27 16.30
C THR A 271 -8.79 -15.72 17.63
N ALA A 272 -9.74 -14.97 18.17
CA ALA A 272 -10.41 -15.33 19.41
C ALA A 272 -11.24 -16.63 19.28
N GLU A 273 -11.91 -16.85 18.15
CA GLU A 273 -12.67 -18.05 17.83
C GLU A 273 -11.75 -19.29 17.72
N LEU A 274 -10.58 -19.15 17.11
CA LEU A 274 -9.59 -20.23 16.99
C LEU A 274 -9.08 -20.66 18.36
N ILE A 275 -8.77 -19.70 19.25
CA ILE A 275 -8.37 -20.00 20.63
C ILE A 275 -9.50 -20.68 21.39
N GLU A 276 -10.75 -20.24 21.20
CA GLU A 276 -11.94 -20.86 21.82
C GLU A 276 -12.10 -22.31 21.38
N LYS A 277 -11.98 -22.55 20.09
CA LYS A 277 -12.27 -23.87 19.47
C LYS A 277 -11.18 -24.89 19.72
N TYR A 278 -9.90 -24.48 19.58
CA TYR A 278 -8.76 -25.40 19.59
C TYR A 278 -7.88 -25.30 20.85
N GLY A 279 -8.16 -24.32 21.73
CA GLY A 279 -7.37 -24.06 22.91
C GLY A 279 -6.04 -23.35 22.60
N PHE A 280 -5.23 -23.19 23.67
CA PHE A 280 -3.88 -22.62 23.60
C PHE A 280 -2.94 -23.38 24.51
N PRO A 281 -1.65 -23.64 24.15
CA PRO A 281 -0.75 -24.47 24.91
C PRO A 281 -0.38 -23.86 26.28
N LYS A 282 -0.43 -24.65 27.36
CA LYS A 282 -0.22 -24.16 28.74
C LYS A 282 1.17 -23.58 29.00
N ASN A 283 2.19 -24.10 28.30
CA ASN A 283 3.60 -23.71 28.51
C ASN A 283 4.09 -22.67 27.49
N THR A 284 3.20 -22.11 26.67
CA THR A 284 3.50 -21.13 25.65
C THR A 284 2.91 -19.79 26.06
N VAL A 285 3.64 -18.71 25.84
CA VAL A 285 3.20 -17.34 26.11
C VAL A 285 2.47 -16.79 24.88
N LEU A 286 1.26 -16.29 25.07
CA LEU A 286 0.53 -15.57 24.02
C LEU A 286 0.98 -14.11 23.99
N PHE A 287 1.55 -13.65 22.88
CA PHE A 287 1.76 -12.24 22.60
C PHE A 287 0.51 -11.72 21.87
N ALA A 288 -0.41 -11.15 22.65
CA ALA A 288 -1.70 -10.71 22.16
C ALA A 288 -1.62 -9.33 21.51
N GLY A 289 -1.73 -9.31 20.19
CA GLY A 289 -1.68 -8.10 19.36
C GLY A 289 -2.98 -7.30 19.43
N LEU A 290 -3.18 -6.57 20.55
CA LEU A 290 -4.42 -5.83 20.86
C LEU A 290 -4.30 -4.30 20.70
N VAL A 291 -3.08 -3.78 20.51
CA VAL A 291 -2.85 -2.38 20.19
C VAL A 291 -2.57 -2.27 18.68
N ASN A 292 -3.42 -1.53 17.96
CA ASN A 292 -3.35 -1.44 16.51
C ASN A 292 -2.04 -0.81 16.02
N GLY A 293 -1.17 -1.58 15.35
CA GLY A 293 0.10 -1.13 14.79
C GLY A 293 -0.01 -0.52 13.38
N LYS A 294 -1.22 -0.45 12.80
CA LYS A 294 -1.43 -0.09 11.40
C LYS A 294 -2.34 1.12 11.20
N ASN A 295 -3.10 1.51 12.22
CA ASN A 295 -3.95 2.69 12.20
C ASN A 295 -3.60 3.63 13.36
N ILE A 296 -3.95 4.90 13.21
CA ILE A 296 -3.52 6.00 14.09
C ILE A 296 -4.45 6.28 15.27
N TRP A 297 -5.57 5.57 15.36
CA TRP A 297 -6.57 5.83 16.40
C TRP A 297 -6.11 5.31 17.76
N LYS A 298 -6.52 6.02 18.81
CA LYS A 298 -6.32 5.58 20.19
C LYS A 298 -7.02 4.26 20.48
N ASN A 299 -6.40 3.42 21.31
CA ASN A 299 -6.98 2.16 21.74
C ASN A 299 -8.18 2.40 22.66
N HIS A 300 -9.24 1.62 22.50
CA HIS A 300 -10.40 1.60 23.36
C HIS A 300 -10.12 0.66 24.56
N TYR A 301 -9.68 1.20 25.67
CA TYR A 301 -9.18 0.42 26.82
C TYR A 301 -10.17 -0.61 27.35
N GLU A 302 -11.43 -0.24 27.49
CA GLU A 302 -12.47 -1.16 27.99
C GLU A 302 -12.60 -2.41 27.09
N LYS A 303 -12.61 -2.24 25.76
CA LYS A 303 -12.66 -3.37 24.83
C LYS A 303 -11.44 -4.25 24.94
N THR A 304 -10.25 -3.66 25.02
CA THR A 304 -8.98 -4.38 25.12
C THR A 304 -8.88 -5.14 26.44
N LEU A 305 -9.21 -4.50 27.55
CA LEU A 305 -9.22 -5.13 28.88
C LEU A 305 -10.21 -6.29 28.97
N ASN A 306 -11.38 -6.19 28.34
CA ASN A 306 -12.34 -7.28 28.25
C ASN A 306 -11.79 -8.51 27.50
N VAL A 307 -10.99 -8.30 26.44
CA VAL A 307 -10.31 -9.42 25.74
C VAL A 307 -9.25 -10.03 26.63
N LEU A 308 -8.39 -9.21 27.27
CA LEU A 308 -7.35 -9.68 28.19
C LEU A 308 -7.92 -10.51 29.33
N LYS A 309 -9.04 -10.07 29.93
CA LYS A 309 -9.73 -10.81 30.99
C LYS A 309 -10.22 -12.18 30.50
N LYS A 310 -10.81 -12.27 29.31
CA LYS A 310 -11.23 -13.57 28.72
C LYS A 310 -10.07 -14.52 28.50
N LEU A 311 -8.88 -14.01 28.14
CA LEU A 311 -7.68 -14.81 27.99
C LEU A 311 -7.16 -15.30 29.33
N GLU A 312 -7.16 -14.42 30.36
CA GLU A 312 -6.80 -14.77 31.74
C GLU A 312 -7.76 -15.82 32.34
N ASP A 313 -9.07 -15.66 32.17
CA ASP A 313 -10.09 -16.62 32.64
C ASP A 313 -9.89 -18.03 32.05
N LYS A 314 -9.24 -18.12 30.89
CA LYS A 314 -8.83 -19.38 30.26
C LYS A 314 -7.47 -19.91 30.76
N GLY A 315 -6.81 -19.18 31.66
CA GLY A 315 -5.48 -19.53 32.16
C GLY A 315 -4.36 -19.36 31.15
N ILE A 316 -4.53 -18.52 30.14
CA ILE A 316 -3.52 -18.27 29.10
C ILE A 316 -2.53 -17.22 29.61
N GLN A 317 -1.25 -17.58 29.65
CA GLN A 317 -0.19 -16.64 29.98
C GLN A 317 -0.04 -15.62 28.84
N THR A 318 -0.40 -14.37 29.08
CA THR A 318 -0.49 -13.33 28.06
C THR A 318 0.50 -12.20 28.27
N VAL A 319 1.13 -11.75 27.18
CA VAL A 319 1.88 -10.49 27.03
C VAL A 319 1.06 -9.60 26.12
N LEU A 320 0.78 -8.37 26.55
CA LEU A 320 0.10 -7.38 25.72
C LEU A 320 1.04 -6.83 24.66
N SER A 321 0.66 -6.89 23.39
CA SER A 321 1.50 -6.50 22.26
C SER A 321 0.77 -5.61 21.26
N THR A 322 1.56 -4.97 20.37
CA THR A 322 1.04 -4.38 19.15
C THR A 322 0.62 -5.48 18.16
N SER A 323 -0.41 -5.20 17.36
CA SER A 323 -0.95 -6.17 16.38
C SER A 323 0.04 -6.49 15.26
N CYS A 324 0.90 -5.54 14.91
CA CYS A 324 2.01 -5.66 13.97
C CYS A 324 3.08 -4.63 14.31
N SER A 325 4.14 -4.54 13.50
CA SER A 325 5.18 -3.51 13.66
C SER A 325 4.61 -2.09 13.59
N LEU A 326 5.03 -1.23 14.51
CA LEU A 326 4.69 0.20 14.51
C LEU A 326 5.31 1.00 13.35
N GLN A 327 6.08 0.37 12.48
CA GLN A 327 6.58 1.00 11.24
C GLN A 327 5.47 1.46 10.29
N HIS A 328 4.25 0.97 10.47
CA HIS A 328 3.09 1.29 9.62
C HIS A 328 2.29 2.50 10.11
N VAL A 329 2.65 3.07 11.26
CA VAL A 329 2.07 4.31 11.79
C VAL A 329 3.15 5.40 11.87
N PRO A 330 2.75 6.69 11.92
CA PRO A 330 3.70 7.78 12.09
C PRO A 330 4.45 7.69 13.42
N TYR A 331 5.58 8.39 13.53
CA TYR A 331 6.50 8.25 14.66
C TYR A 331 5.94 8.82 15.97
N THR A 332 5.51 10.09 15.99
CA THR A 332 5.04 10.79 17.21
C THR A 332 4.12 11.95 16.90
N LEU A 333 3.15 12.21 17.78
CA LEU A 333 2.27 13.39 17.74
C LEU A 333 2.96 14.70 18.15
N LYS A 334 4.08 14.63 18.83
CA LYS A 334 4.81 15.80 19.36
C LYS A 334 5.22 16.83 18.30
N GLN A 335 5.20 16.42 17.02
CA GLN A 335 5.55 17.27 15.87
C GLN A 335 4.34 17.82 15.12
N GLU A 336 3.11 17.51 15.58
CA GLU A 336 1.86 17.97 14.95
C GLU A 336 1.39 19.27 15.59
N ASN A 337 1.85 20.43 15.06
CA ASN A 337 1.57 21.73 15.65
C ASN A 337 0.36 22.45 15.02
N LYS A 338 -0.20 21.93 13.93
CA LYS A 338 -1.33 22.56 13.21
C LYS A 338 -2.69 21.99 13.58
N LEU A 339 -2.71 20.80 14.19
CA LEU A 339 -3.95 20.18 14.66
C LEU A 339 -4.21 20.57 16.10
N SER A 340 -5.47 20.89 16.42
CA SER A 340 -5.89 21.18 17.79
C SER A 340 -5.97 19.90 18.63
N ASP A 341 -5.96 20.07 19.96
CA ASP A 341 -6.14 18.97 20.91
C ASP A 341 -7.46 18.22 20.72
N GLU A 342 -8.47 18.87 20.13
CA GLU A 342 -9.73 18.22 19.76
C GLU A 342 -9.52 17.00 18.86
N TYR A 343 -8.55 17.07 17.93
CA TYR A 343 -8.18 15.98 17.05
C TYR A 343 -7.11 15.07 17.65
N LEU A 344 -6.04 15.67 18.17
CA LEU A 344 -4.87 14.96 18.67
C LEU A 344 -5.21 13.98 19.81
N ASN A 345 -6.21 14.30 20.63
CA ASN A 345 -6.67 13.44 21.72
C ASN A 345 -7.21 12.07 21.25
N TYR A 346 -7.61 11.94 19.99
CA TYR A 346 -8.08 10.67 19.41
C TYR A 346 -6.97 9.89 18.69
N PHE A 347 -5.80 10.46 18.51
CA PHE A 347 -4.71 9.83 17.78
C PHE A 347 -3.66 9.22 18.72
N ALA A 348 -3.05 8.15 18.25
CA ALA A 348 -1.90 7.51 18.87
C ALA A 348 -0.93 7.06 17.77
N PHE A 349 0.21 7.72 17.64
CA PHE A 349 1.30 7.31 16.76
C PHE A 349 2.23 6.33 17.50
N ALA A 350 3.38 5.97 16.96
CA ALA A 350 4.20 4.92 17.54
C ALA A 350 4.57 5.19 19.01
N GLU A 351 5.04 6.38 19.36
CA GLU A 351 5.37 6.72 20.76
C GLU A 351 4.14 6.67 21.68
N GLU A 352 3.01 7.20 21.22
CA GLU A 352 1.78 7.22 22.01
C GLU A 352 1.20 5.81 22.20
N LYS A 353 1.42 4.89 21.23
CA LYS A 353 1.04 3.48 21.39
C LYS A 353 1.88 2.73 22.41
N LEU A 354 3.14 3.14 22.62
CA LEU A 354 3.93 2.62 23.76
C LEU A 354 3.30 3.01 25.09
N VAL A 355 2.81 4.25 25.20
CA VAL A 355 2.10 4.72 26.40
C VAL A 355 0.82 3.92 26.62
N GLU A 356 0.04 3.67 25.56
CA GLU A 356 -1.17 2.83 25.65
C GLU A 356 -0.86 1.41 26.13
N LEU A 357 0.19 0.77 25.62
CA LEU A 357 0.63 -0.54 26.09
C LEU A 357 0.92 -0.52 27.59
N LYS A 358 1.64 0.50 28.08
CA LYS A 358 1.97 0.62 29.48
C LYS A 358 0.75 0.88 30.34
N GLU A 359 -0.12 1.81 29.95
CA GLU A 359 -1.35 2.12 30.69
C GLU A 359 -2.27 0.90 30.78
N LEU A 360 -2.50 0.20 29.67
CA LEU A 360 -3.30 -1.03 29.62
C LEU A 360 -2.70 -2.14 30.49
N SER A 361 -1.36 -2.28 30.51
CA SER A 361 -0.70 -3.29 31.34
C SER A 361 -0.90 -3.05 32.85
N VAL A 362 -0.92 -1.79 33.27
CA VAL A 362 -1.20 -1.39 34.66
C VAL A 362 -2.68 -1.59 34.99
N LEU A 363 -3.58 -1.18 34.08
CA LEU A 363 -5.02 -1.34 34.25
C LEU A 363 -5.44 -2.81 34.33
N ALA A 364 -4.80 -3.70 33.58
CA ALA A 364 -5.08 -5.13 33.61
C ALA A 364 -4.78 -5.79 34.97
N GLU A 365 -3.90 -5.18 35.78
CA GLU A 365 -3.56 -5.64 37.14
C GLU A 365 -4.25 -4.81 38.26
N CYS A 366 -5.05 -3.80 37.86
CA CYS A 366 -5.72 -2.93 38.81
C CYS A 366 -6.97 -3.59 39.41
N GLY A 367 -7.08 -3.61 40.75
CA GLY A 367 -8.23 -4.21 41.42
C GLY A 367 -9.55 -3.42 41.24
N ASN A 368 -9.47 -2.11 40.99
CA ASN A 368 -10.61 -1.23 40.75
C ASN A 368 -10.33 -0.27 39.59
N ILE A 369 -10.55 -0.74 38.37
CA ILE A 369 -10.28 0.04 37.16
C ILE A 369 -11.20 1.25 37.01
N GLU A 370 -12.40 1.19 37.59
CA GLU A 370 -13.42 2.24 37.50
C GLU A 370 -12.99 3.55 38.19
N GLU A 371 -12.07 3.48 39.13
CA GLU A 371 -11.53 4.65 39.83
C GLU A 371 -10.22 5.17 39.21
N ASP A 372 -9.59 4.45 38.31
CA ASP A 372 -8.36 4.85 37.65
C ASP A 372 -8.57 6.00 36.64
N GLU A 373 -7.84 7.08 36.80
CA GLU A 373 -8.01 8.28 35.97
C GLU A 373 -7.68 8.03 34.49
N ARG A 374 -6.78 7.11 34.18
CA ARG A 374 -6.43 6.72 32.78
C ARG A 374 -7.63 6.05 32.12
N PHE A 375 -8.27 5.13 32.84
CA PHE A 375 -9.47 4.43 32.37
C PHE A 375 -10.66 5.39 32.21
N LYS A 376 -10.90 6.23 33.21
CA LYS A 376 -11.99 7.25 33.14
C LYS A 376 -11.78 8.20 31.97
N THR A 377 -10.55 8.67 31.75
CA THR A 377 -10.21 9.57 30.64
C THR A 377 -10.45 8.91 29.29
N ASN A 378 -9.98 7.66 29.13
CA ASN A 378 -10.20 6.89 27.89
C ASN A 378 -11.70 6.60 27.68
N ARG A 379 -12.42 6.14 28.70
CA ARG A 379 -13.88 5.90 28.63
C ARG A 379 -14.64 7.17 28.26
N LYS A 380 -14.30 8.33 28.86
CA LYS A 380 -14.92 9.62 28.53
C LYS A 380 -14.70 10.00 27.07
N LEU A 381 -13.51 9.74 26.52
CA LEU A 381 -13.19 9.98 25.12
C LEU A 381 -14.10 9.18 24.19
N PHE A 382 -14.34 7.89 24.51
CA PHE A 382 -15.17 7.00 23.68
C PHE A 382 -16.66 7.07 24.00
N ALA A 383 -17.08 7.54 25.16
CA ALA A 383 -18.47 7.78 25.50
C ALA A 383 -19.01 9.10 24.90
N GLY A 384 -18.12 10.04 24.60
CA GLY A 384 -18.45 11.30 23.95
C GLY A 384 -18.79 11.10 22.46
N THR A 385 -19.72 11.89 21.95
CA THR A 385 -19.93 11.95 20.50
C THR A 385 -18.78 12.76 19.91
N ARG A 386 -17.99 12.15 19.09
CA ARG A 386 -17.01 12.84 18.27
C ARG A 386 -17.77 13.84 17.38
N LYS A 387 -17.39 15.14 17.42
CA LYS A 387 -18.04 16.17 16.56
C LYS A 387 -17.62 16.02 15.10
N CYS A 388 -17.92 14.86 14.54
CA CYS A 388 -17.52 14.47 13.19
C CYS A 388 -18.72 14.07 12.32
N ASP A 389 -19.90 14.05 12.90
CA ASP A 389 -21.14 13.64 12.25
C ASP A 389 -21.74 14.78 11.42
N ASN A 390 -22.29 14.42 10.27
CA ASN A 390 -23.08 15.29 9.41
C ASN A 390 -24.41 14.65 9.10
N GLU A 391 -25.48 15.16 9.70
CA GLU A 391 -26.83 14.59 9.57
C GLU A 391 -27.31 14.55 8.11
N ALA A 392 -26.90 15.52 7.26
CA ALA A 392 -27.24 15.50 5.85
C ALA A 392 -26.57 14.33 5.11
N VAL A 393 -25.33 13.98 5.46
CA VAL A 393 -24.63 12.82 4.90
C VAL A 393 -25.28 11.53 5.34
N LYS A 394 -25.60 11.40 6.63
CA LYS A 394 -26.29 10.21 7.18
C LYS A 394 -27.65 9.99 6.55
N LYS A 395 -28.45 11.06 6.43
CA LYS A 395 -29.76 11.02 5.77
C LYS A 395 -29.62 10.57 4.32
N ARG A 396 -28.70 11.19 3.58
CA ARG A 396 -28.47 10.85 2.18
C ARG A 396 -28.04 9.39 2.01
N LEU A 397 -27.17 8.90 2.90
CA LEU A 397 -26.73 7.50 2.86
C LEU A 397 -27.90 6.52 3.12
N ALA A 398 -28.79 6.88 4.04
CA ALA A 398 -29.99 6.08 4.34
C ALA A 398 -31.03 6.08 3.20
N GLU A 399 -31.01 7.08 2.33
CA GLU A 399 -31.90 7.19 1.15
C GLU A 399 -31.38 6.41 -0.07
N VAL A 400 -30.15 5.86 -0.04
CA VAL A 400 -29.59 5.05 -1.13
C VAL A 400 -30.35 3.74 -1.26
N THR A 401 -30.76 3.43 -2.48
CA THR A 401 -31.51 2.23 -2.84
C THR A 401 -30.74 1.37 -3.84
N GLU A 402 -31.21 0.15 -4.09
CA GLU A 402 -30.62 -0.73 -5.12
C GLU A 402 -30.61 -0.11 -6.53
N ALA A 403 -31.54 0.80 -6.82
CA ALA A 403 -31.57 1.52 -8.08
C ALA A 403 -30.37 2.47 -8.28
N ASP A 404 -29.84 2.99 -7.17
CA ASP A 404 -28.70 3.90 -7.20
C ASP A 404 -27.36 3.23 -7.58
N TYR A 405 -27.32 1.91 -7.59
CA TYR A 405 -26.16 1.13 -8.02
C TYR A 405 -26.26 0.66 -9.48
N ARG A 406 -27.30 1.07 -10.22
CA ARG A 406 -27.56 0.57 -11.57
C ARG A 406 -27.55 1.68 -12.61
N ARG A 407 -26.91 1.42 -13.72
CA ARG A 407 -26.97 2.27 -14.92
C ARG A 407 -27.92 1.63 -15.93
N LEU A 408 -28.88 2.42 -16.40
CA LEU A 408 -29.84 2.00 -17.42
C LEU A 408 -29.71 2.89 -18.66
N PRO A 409 -29.94 2.35 -19.88
CA PRO A 409 -30.17 0.95 -20.22
C PRO A 409 -28.93 0.07 -20.04
N ALA A 410 -29.00 -1.21 -20.39
CA ALA A 410 -27.88 -2.15 -20.31
C ALA A 410 -26.65 -1.66 -21.11
N ARG A 411 -25.44 -2.07 -20.71
CA ARG A 411 -24.16 -1.60 -21.28
C ARG A 411 -24.15 -1.60 -22.81
N ARG A 412 -24.62 -2.67 -23.47
CA ARG A 412 -24.66 -2.76 -24.93
C ARG A 412 -25.49 -1.65 -25.59
N GLU A 413 -26.60 -1.27 -24.99
CA GLU A 413 -27.45 -0.19 -25.49
C GLU A 413 -26.77 1.16 -25.23
N ARG A 414 -26.17 1.37 -24.06
CA ARG A 414 -25.38 2.58 -23.77
C ARG A 414 -24.23 2.77 -24.78
N GLN A 415 -23.49 1.70 -25.07
CA GLN A 415 -22.39 1.74 -26.06
C GLN A 415 -22.88 2.17 -27.44
N GLN A 416 -24.07 1.75 -27.86
CA GLN A 416 -24.65 2.17 -29.15
C GLN A 416 -24.99 3.68 -29.13
N LEU A 417 -25.61 4.16 -28.05
CA LEU A 417 -25.93 5.58 -27.87
C LEU A 417 -24.65 6.43 -27.86
N GLN A 418 -23.63 6.02 -27.12
CA GLN A 418 -22.34 6.72 -27.00
C GLN A 418 -21.56 6.73 -28.33
N LYS A 419 -21.55 5.62 -29.08
CA LYS A 419 -20.94 5.57 -30.43
C LYS A 419 -21.61 6.52 -31.39
N LYS A 420 -22.95 6.62 -31.33
CA LYS A 420 -23.71 7.58 -32.13
C LYS A 420 -23.45 9.02 -31.72
N GLU A 421 -23.40 9.30 -30.43
CA GLU A 421 -23.20 10.62 -29.87
C GLU A 421 -21.80 11.18 -30.18
N PHE A 422 -20.77 10.35 -30.02
CA PHE A 422 -19.39 10.80 -30.13
C PHE A 422 -18.84 10.72 -31.55
N ALA A 423 -19.34 9.81 -32.36
CA ALA A 423 -18.88 9.55 -33.73
C ALA A 423 -17.33 9.44 -33.82
N LEU A 424 -16.69 8.87 -32.79
CA LEU A 424 -15.25 8.65 -32.77
C LEU A 424 -14.81 7.64 -33.83
N PRO A 425 -13.59 7.76 -34.38
CA PRO A 425 -13.05 6.77 -35.29
C PRO A 425 -12.87 5.43 -34.55
N LYS A 426 -12.73 4.34 -35.32
CA LYS A 426 -12.30 3.05 -34.76
C LYS A 426 -10.95 3.22 -34.08
N LEU A 427 -10.69 2.45 -33.00
CA LEU A 427 -9.47 2.56 -32.21
C LEU A 427 -9.22 3.99 -31.72
N PRO A 428 -10.16 4.61 -30.96
CA PRO A 428 -10.00 5.99 -30.53
C PRO A 428 -8.72 6.15 -29.70
N THR A 429 -7.98 7.24 -29.95
CA THR A 429 -6.76 7.54 -29.23
C THR A 429 -7.02 8.53 -28.08
N THR A 430 -6.47 8.24 -26.89
CA THR A 430 -6.57 9.09 -25.72
C THR A 430 -5.33 8.91 -24.82
N THR A 431 -5.25 9.70 -23.73
CA THR A 431 -4.30 9.48 -22.64
C THR A 431 -5.04 9.16 -21.33
N ILE A 432 -4.30 8.79 -20.29
CA ILE A 432 -4.91 8.41 -19.01
C ILE A 432 -5.36 9.65 -18.22
N GLY A 433 -4.62 10.77 -18.28
CA GLY A 433 -5.02 12.01 -17.59
C GLY A 433 -3.88 13.01 -17.40
N SER A 434 -2.91 12.66 -16.58
CA SER A 434 -1.81 13.58 -16.27
C SER A 434 -0.80 13.73 -17.41
N PHE A 435 -0.34 14.97 -17.60
CA PHE A 435 0.77 15.33 -18.48
C PHE A 435 2.03 15.70 -17.68
N PRO A 436 3.21 15.86 -18.32
CA PRO A 436 4.46 16.11 -17.62
C PRO A 436 4.41 17.27 -16.63
N GLN A 437 4.75 17.01 -15.38
CA GLN A 437 4.83 18.00 -14.30
C GLN A 437 6.20 18.67 -14.31
N THR A 438 6.34 19.70 -15.09
CA THR A 438 7.58 20.48 -15.27
C THR A 438 7.99 21.24 -14.00
N LYS A 439 9.22 21.78 -13.98
CA LYS A 439 9.74 22.50 -12.80
C LYS A 439 8.92 23.73 -12.45
N ASP A 440 8.44 24.47 -13.46
CA ASP A 440 7.60 25.66 -13.29
C ASP A 440 6.22 25.32 -12.71
N VAL A 441 5.58 24.22 -13.11
CA VAL A 441 4.33 23.73 -12.53
C VAL A 441 4.51 23.40 -11.04
N LYS A 442 5.60 22.70 -10.70
CA LYS A 442 5.93 22.37 -9.30
C LYS A 442 6.23 23.63 -8.48
N ALA A 443 6.95 24.58 -9.05
CA ALA A 443 7.27 25.86 -8.42
C ALA A 443 6.02 26.70 -8.15
N ASN A 444 5.10 26.81 -9.13
CA ASN A 444 3.84 27.52 -8.99
C ASN A 444 2.99 26.96 -7.84
N ARG A 445 2.84 25.63 -7.76
CA ARG A 445 2.11 24.96 -6.67
C ARG A 445 2.78 25.18 -5.31
N SER A 446 4.12 25.14 -5.26
CA SER A 446 4.86 25.40 -4.03
C SER A 446 4.70 26.84 -3.55
N ALA A 447 4.79 27.82 -4.46
CA ALA A 447 4.62 29.24 -4.16
C ALA A 447 3.21 29.55 -3.63
N PHE A 448 2.17 28.95 -4.24
CA PHE A 448 0.79 29.07 -3.77
C PHE A 448 0.62 28.50 -2.36
N ARG A 449 1.11 27.28 -2.09
CA ARG A 449 1.05 26.64 -0.75
C ARG A 449 1.77 27.43 0.34
N LYS A 450 2.79 28.19 -0.02
CA LYS A 450 3.53 29.08 0.90
C LYS A 450 2.90 30.46 1.04
N GLY A 451 1.86 30.78 0.27
CA GLY A 451 1.26 32.12 0.23
C GLY A 451 2.13 33.16 -0.46
N GLU A 452 3.08 32.76 -1.30
CA GLU A 452 3.98 33.64 -2.06
C GLU A 452 3.29 34.24 -3.30
N ILE A 453 2.22 33.60 -3.78
CA ILE A 453 1.35 34.07 -4.88
C ILE A 453 -0.12 33.97 -4.48
N SER A 454 -0.98 34.82 -5.12
CA SER A 454 -2.42 34.77 -4.91
C SER A 454 -3.09 33.55 -5.58
N GLU A 455 -4.34 33.29 -5.21
CA GLU A 455 -5.16 32.25 -5.85
C GLU A 455 -5.39 32.55 -7.32
N GLU A 456 -5.64 33.82 -7.67
CA GLU A 456 -5.83 34.27 -9.06
C GLU A 456 -4.59 33.97 -9.90
N GLN A 457 -3.39 34.31 -9.39
CA GLN A 457 -2.12 34.06 -10.08
C GLN A 457 -1.89 32.54 -10.28
N TYR A 458 -2.22 31.73 -9.27
CA TYR A 458 -2.13 30.28 -9.34
C TYR A 458 -3.08 29.71 -10.40
N VAL A 459 -4.34 30.18 -10.41
CA VAL A 459 -5.36 29.71 -11.36
C VAL A 459 -5.00 30.14 -12.79
N GLU A 460 -4.57 31.40 -13.00
CA GLU A 460 -4.18 31.89 -14.32
C GLU A 460 -3.01 31.09 -14.91
N PHE A 461 -1.99 30.79 -14.10
CA PHE A 461 -0.88 29.96 -14.53
C PHE A 461 -1.34 28.55 -14.95
N ASN A 462 -2.18 27.91 -14.16
CA ASN A 462 -2.70 26.57 -14.48
C ASN A 462 -3.58 26.61 -15.75
N LYS A 463 -4.44 27.62 -15.93
CA LYS A 463 -5.24 27.78 -17.14
C LYS A 463 -4.36 27.91 -18.39
N LYS A 464 -3.26 28.70 -18.31
CA LYS A 464 -2.28 28.75 -19.40
C LYS A 464 -1.66 27.38 -19.71
N LYS A 465 -1.28 26.62 -18.68
CA LYS A 465 -0.73 25.27 -18.87
C LYS A 465 -1.75 24.30 -19.49
N ILE A 466 -3.00 24.40 -19.09
CA ILE A 466 -4.10 23.62 -19.68
C ILE A 466 -4.27 23.99 -21.16
N GLU A 467 -4.26 25.28 -21.50
CA GLU A 467 -4.35 25.71 -22.90
C GLU A 467 -3.18 25.18 -23.75
N GLU A 468 -1.94 25.32 -23.27
CA GLU A 468 -0.75 24.77 -23.90
C GLU A 468 -0.91 23.25 -24.13
N CYS A 469 -1.43 22.53 -23.15
CA CYS A 469 -1.65 21.10 -23.21
C CYS A 469 -2.74 20.70 -24.21
N VAL A 470 -3.86 21.41 -24.23
CA VAL A 470 -4.95 21.15 -25.20
C VAL A 470 -4.45 21.33 -26.62
N ARG A 471 -3.78 22.49 -26.92
CA ARG A 471 -3.21 22.75 -28.25
C ARG A 471 -2.16 21.72 -28.65
N TRP A 472 -1.39 21.26 -27.68
CA TRP A 472 -0.39 20.21 -27.92
C TRP A 472 -1.04 18.87 -28.29
N GLN A 473 -2.08 18.46 -27.58
CA GLN A 473 -2.85 17.25 -27.90
C GLN A 473 -3.55 17.31 -29.26
N GLU A 474 -4.13 18.46 -29.62
CA GLU A 474 -4.71 18.71 -30.96
C GLU A 474 -3.66 18.55 -32.05
N LYS A 475 -2.47 19.15 -31.86
CA LYS A 475 -1.34 19.06 -32.82
C LYS A 475 -0.83 17.61 -32.97
N ILE A 476 -0.84 16.83 -31.91
CA ILE A 476 -0.48 15.42 -31.91
C ILE A 476 -1.54 14.60 -32.67
N GLY A 477 -2.80 15.01 -32.62
CA GLY A 477 -3.90 14.34 -33.32
C GLY A 477 -4.70 13.37 -32.45
N LEU A 478 -4.66 13.48 -31.12
CA LEU A 478 -5.48 12.66 -30.22
C LEU A 478 -6.97 12.88 -30.49
N ASP A 479 -7.78 11.83 -30.36
CA ASP A 479 -9.23 11.88 -30.60
C ASP A 479 -9.99 12.39 -29.37
N VAL A 480 -9.64 11.94 -28.17
CA VAL A 480 -10.21 12.37 -26.89
C VAL A 480 -9.11 13.00 -26.05
N LEU A 481 -9.33 14.22 -25.59
CA LEU A 481 -8.33 15.03 -24.90
C LEU A 481 -8.55 15.00 -23.38
N VAL A 482 -7.51 15.42 -22.64
CA VAL A 482 -7.53 15.63 -21.18
C VAL A 482 -6.97 17.00 -20.85
N HIS A 483 -7.31 17.55 -19.68
CA HIS A 483 -6.79 18.87 -19.26
C HIS A 483 -5.33 18.84 -18.75
N GLY A 484 -4.76 17.65 -18.44
CA GLY A 484 -3.35 17.46 -18.10
C GLY A 484 -3.04 17.46 -16.61
N GLU A 485 -3.99 17.77 -15.72
CA GLU A 485 -3.88 17.67 -14.25
C GLU A 485 -2.78 18.53 -13.61
N TYR A 486 -2.55 19.74 -14.11
CA TYR A 486 -1.48 20.63 -13.62
C TYR A 486 -1.73 21.14 -12.20
N GLU A 487 -2.97 21.20 -11.74
CA GLU A 487 -3.38 21.60 -10.41
C GLU A 487 -3.09 20.53 -9.34
N ARG A 488 -2.90 19.24 -9.74
CA ARG A 488 -2.82 18.11 -8.82
C ARG A 488 -1.38 17.75 -8.44
N ASN A 489 -1.14 17.65 -7.14
CA ASN A 489 0.11 17.09 -6.62
C ASN A 489 0.05 15.56 -6.47
N ASP A 490 -1.06 15.07 -5.94
CA ASP A 490 -1.34 13.67 -5.66
C ASP A 490 -2.82 13.38 -5.90
N MET A 491 -3.17 12.17 -6.32
CA MET A 491 -4.54 11.85 -6.70
C MET A 491 -5.48 11.61 -5.50
N VAL A 492 -4.97 11.49 -4.27
CA VAL A 492 -5.79 11.35 -3.06
C VAL A 492 -5.78 12.63 -2.22
N GLU A 493 -4.60 13.23 -2.00
CA GLU A 493 -4.46 14.47 -1.24
C GLU A 493 -5.29 15.59 -1.87
N TYR A 494 -5.23 15.76 -3.20
CA TYR A 494 -5.99 16.77 -3.93
C TYR A 494 -7.50 16.67 -3.70
N PHE A 495 -8.07 15.46 -3.82
CA PHE A 495 -9.51 15.26 -3.58
C PHE A 495 -9.86 15.39 -2.10
N GLY A 496 -9.03 14.87 -1.21
CA GLY A 496 -9.24 14.99 0.23
C GLY A 496 -9.27 16.43 0.72
N GLU A 497 -8.45 17.33 0.18
CA GLU A 497 -8.46 18.76 0.50
C GLU A 497 -9.79 19.43 0.13
N ALA A 498 -10.44 18.97 -0.95
CA ALA A 498 -11.70 19.50 -1.43
C ALA A 498 -12.94 18.89 -0.75
N LEU A 499 -12.77 17.73 -0.09
CA LEU A 499 -13.85 17.03 0.61
C LEU A 499 -13.94 17.48 2.08
N GLY A 500 -15.15 17.43 2.64
CA GLY A 500 -15.37 17.52 4.09
C GLY A 500 -15.05 16.19 4.76
N GLY A 501 -14.76 16.21 6.06
CA GLY A 501 -14.47 15.01 6.84
C GLY A 501 -13.00 14.57 6.81
N PHE A 502 -12.13 15.23 6.07
CA PHE A 502 -10.70 14.95 5.97
C PHE A 502 -9.86 15.85 6.87
N LEU A 503 -8.79 15.28 7.43
CA LEU A 503 -7.73 16.00 8.11
C LEU A 503 -6.38 15.70 7.46
N PHE A 504 -5.50 16.71 7.51
CA PHE A 504 -4.13 16.62 7.00
C PHE A 504 -3.15 16.92 8.13
N THR A 505 -2.26 15.98 8.35
CA THR A 505 -1.19 16.08 9.34
C THR A 505 -0.01 16.87 8.80
N GLU A 506 0.87 17.34 9.68
CA GLU A 506 2.09 18.04 9.27
C GLU A 506 3.27 17.10 9.08
N LYS A 507 3.48 16.19 10.02
CA LYS A 507 4.67 15.31 10.10
C LYS A 507 4.36 13.81 10.19
N ALA A 508 3.11 13.39 10.00
CA ALA A 508 2.70 12.00 10.09
C ALA A 508 3.22 11.14 8.91
N TRP A 509 4.52 11.09 8.72
CA TRP A 509 5.17 10.32 7.69
C TRP A 509 5.26 8.85 8.04
N VAL A 510 4.96 7.98 7.07
CA VAL A 510 5.07 6.53 7.18
C VAL A 510 6.01 6.02 6.09
N GLN A 511 6.83 5.03 6.43
CA GLN A 511 7.75 4.39 5.49
C GLN A 511 6.99 3.66 4.37
N SER A 512 7.40 3.89 3.12
CA SER A 512 6.88 3.15 1.96
C SER A 512 7.93 2.16 1.42
N TYR A 513 9.04 2.65 0.89
CA TYR A 513 10.21 1.83 0.51
C TYR A 513 11.46 2.70 0.46
N GLY A 514 12.61 2.10 0.77
CA GLY A 514 13.89 2.81 0.73
C GLY A 514 13.84 4.15 1.46
N THR A 515 14.06 5.25 0.74
CA THR A 515 13.94 6.61 1.29
C THR A 515 12.56 7.24 1.09
N ARG A 516 11.64 6.56 0.39
CA ARG A 516 10.29 7.08 0.16
C ARG A 516 9.42 6.92 1.40
N CYS A 517 8.84 8.03 1.82
CA CYS A 517 7.79 8.09 2.82
C CYS A 517 6.52 8.68 2.21
N VAL A 518 5.38 8.29 2.74
CA VAL A 518 4.06 8.83 2.43
C VAL A 518 3.46 9.48 3.66
N LYS A 519 2.56 10.41 3.47
CA LYS A 519 1.81 11.08 4.54
C LYS A 519 0.32 10.95 4.23
N PRO A 520 -0.29 9.83 4.63
CA PRO A 520 -1.69 9.57 4.30
C PRO A 520 -2.61 10.60 4.96
N PRO A 521 -3.63 11.12 4.24
CA PRO A 521 -4.72 11.86 4.87
C PRO A 521 -5.47 11.00 5.90
N VAL A 522 -6.23 11.65 6.77
CA VAL A 522 -7.06 10.99 7.80
C VAL A 522 -8.52 11.26 7.51
N ILE A 523 -9.37 10.24 7.47
CA ILE A 523 -10.82 10.45 7.54
C ILE A 523 -11.19 10.65 9.02
N TRP A 524 -11.53 11.89 9.34
CA TRP A 524 -11.96 12.28 10.68
C TRP A 524 -13.46 12.13 10.90
N GLY A 525 -14.25 12.54 9.92
CA GLY A 525 -15.69 12.64 10.03
C GLY A 525 -16.43 12.19 8.78
N ASP A 526 -17.74 12.46 8.74
CA ASP A 526 -18.56 12.15 7.59
C ASP A 526 -18.10 12.91 6.35
N VAL A 527 -17.96 12.15 5.24
CA VAL A 527 -17.38 12.68 4.02
C VAL A 527 -18.47 13.27 3.10
N TYR A 528 -18.23 14.49 2.64
CA TYR A 528 -19.10 15.18 1.69
C TYR A 528 -18.30 16.13 0.79
N ARG A 529 -18.85 16.46 -0.36
CA ARG A 529 -18.25 17.44 -1.28
C ARG A 529 -18.59 18.86 -0.79
N LYS A 530 -17.56 19.66 -0.54
CA LYS A 530 -17.72 21.07 -0.11
C LYS A 530 -18.08 22.01 -1.26
N LYS A 531 -17.44 21.80 -2.42
CA LYS A 531 -17.55 22.63 -3.62
C LYS A 531 -17.12 21.81 -4.85
N PRO A 532 -17.38 22.26 -6.08
CA PRO A 532 -16.82 21.68 -7.29
C PRO A 532 -15.29 21.53 -7.17
N ILE A 533 -14.75 20.39 -7.62
CA ILE A 533 -13.35 20.00 -7.43
C ILE A 533 -12.57 20.17 -8.73
N THR A 534 -13.09 19.60 -9.81
CA THR A 534 -12.43 19.51 -11.12
C THR A 534 -13.23 20.18 -12.23
N VAL A 535 -14.48 20.58 -11.95
CA VAL A 535 -15.43 21.11 -12.94
C VAL A 535 -14.85 22.32 -13.66
N GLU A 536 -14.33 23.31 -12.92
CA GLU A 536 -13.75 24.53 -13.51
C GLU A 536 -12.63 24.22 -14.52
N TRP A 537 -11.72 23.30 -14.15
CA TRP A 537 -10.58 22.93 -15.01
C TRP A 537 -11.03 22.18 -16.26
N SER A 538 -11.96 21.24 -16.10
CA SER A 538 -12.50 20.43 -17.21
C SER A 538 -13.32 21.28 -18.17
N VAL A 539 -14.18 22.14 -17.66
CA VAL A 539 -15.02 23.05 -18.46
C VAL A 539 -14.16 24.08 -19.19
N TYR A 540 -13.16 24.66 -18.51
CA TYR A 540 -12.20 25.56 -19.15
C TYR A 540 -11.47 24.84 -20.30
N ALA A 541 -10.96 23.63 -20.06
CA ALA A 541 -10.29 22.86 -21.09
C ALA A 541 -11.23 22.55 -22.28
N GLN A 542 -12.49 22.17 -22.02
CA GLN A 542 -13.49 21.91 -23.06
C GLN A 542 -13.80 23.17 -23.87
N SER A 543 -13.79 24.36 -23.26
CA SER A 543 -14.03 25.62 -23.96
C SER A 543 -12.95 25.99 -24.99
N LEU A 544 -11.80 25.35 -24.93
CA LEU A 544 -10.66 25.57 -25.82
C LEU A 544 -10.69 24.74 -27.10
N THR A 545 -11.56 23.73 -27.19
CA THR A 545 -11.54 22.75 -28.29
C THR A 545 -12.93 22.24 -28.63
N ASP A 546 -13.14 21.90 -29.91
CA ASP A 546 -14.32 21.17 -30.38
C ASP A 546 -14.23 19.66 -30.19
N LYS A 547 -13.05 19.13 -29.85
CA LYS A 547 -12.87 17.73 -29.51
C LYS A 547 -13.43 17.42 -28.12
N ILE A 548 -13.71 16.15 -27.86
CA ILE A 548 -14.25 15.71 -26.58
C ILE A 548 -13.15 15.79 -25.51
N MET A 549 -13.46 16.50 -24.44
CA MET A 549 -12.63 16.55 -23.23
C MET A 549 -13.07 15.50 -22.23
N LYS A 550 -12.14 14.72 -21.70
CA LYS A 550 -12.37 13.73 -20.68
C LYS A 550 -12.15 14.33 -19.29
N GLY A 551 -13.19 14.32 -18.45
CA GLY A 551 -13.09 14.70 -17.03
C GLY A 551 -12.37 13.59 -16.26
N MET A 552 -11.53 13.99 -15.27
CA MET A 552 -10.61 13.06 -14.58
C MET A 552 -10.86 13.09 -13.08
N LEU A 553 -11.23 11.96 -12.50
CA LEU A 553 -11.51 11.81 -11.07
C LEU A 553 -10.75 10.63 -10.47
N THR A 554 -10.55 10.67 -9.16
CA THR A 554 -10.12 9.51 -8.37
C THR A 554 -11.34 8.83 -7.78
N GLY A 555 -11.43 7.52 -7.90
CA GLY A 555 -12.55 6.73 -7.42
C GLY A 555 -12.56 6.50 -5.90
N PRO A 556 -13.72 6.13 -5.35
CA PRO A 556 -13.91 6.02 -3.91
C PRO A 556 -13.04 4.93 -3.27
N VAL A 557 -12.78 3.84 -3.97
CA VAL A 557 -11.94 2.74 -3.47
C VAL A 557 -10.49 3.19 -3.33
N THR A 558 -9.97 3.89 -4.33
CA THR A 558 -8.61 4.41 -4.31
C THR A 558 -8.43 5.47 -3.23
N ILE A 559 -9.38 6.39 -3.07
CA ILE A 559 -9.36 7.39 -2.00
C ILE A 559 -9.29 6.69 -0.64
N LEU A 560 -10.20 5.75 -0.37
CA LEU A 560 -10.23 5.03 0.90
C LEU A 560 -8.94 4.25 1.19
N ASN A 561 -8.35 3.63 0.17
CA ASN A 561 -7.22 2.71 0.36
C ASN A 561 -5.87 3.39 0.65
N TRP A 562 -5.73 4.68 0.34
CA TRP A 562 -4.48 5.42 0.51
C TRP A 562 -4.52 6.47 1.63
N LEU A 563 -5.33 6.20 2.67
CA LEU A 563 -5.47 7.08 3.83
C LEU A 563 -5.56 6.26 5.14
N PHE A 564 -5.64 6.95 6.28
CA PHE A 564 -6.01 6.36 7.56
C PHE A 564 -7.54 6.42 7.71
N PRO A 565 -8.23 5.26 7.64
CA PRO A 565 -9.69 5.22 7.75
C PRO A 565 -10.13 5.45 9.20
N ARG A 566 -11.32 5.99 9.37
CA ARG A 566 -12.01 6.07 10.66
C ARG A 566 -12.46 4.68 11.12
N GLU A 567 -12.55 4.49 12.44
CA GLU A 567 -12.92 3.19 13.05
C GLU A 567 -14.26 3.23 13.82
N ASP A 568 -14.94 4.39 13.85
CA ASP A 568 -16.22 4.57 14.55
C ASP A 568 -17.44 4.20 13.70
N ILE A 569 -17.27 4.08 12.37
CA ILE A 569 -18.26 3.52 11.44
C ILE A 569 -17.60 2.39 10.62
N THR A 570 -18.44 1.62 9.92
CA THR A 570 -17.93 0.54 9.07
C THR A 570 -17.19 1.07 7.84
N ILE A 571 -16.29 0.26 7.30
CA ILE A 571 -15.58 0.58 6.06
C ILE A 571 -16.56 0.76 4.89
N LYS A 572 -17.65 -0.02 4.89
CA LYS A 572 -18.73 0.08 3.90
C LYS A 572 -19.44 1.43 3.97
N GLU A 573 -19.72 1.93 5.16
CA GLU A 573 -20.31 3.28 5.34
C GLU A 573 -19.32 4.36 4.89
N SER A 574 -18.05 4.26 5.29
CA SER A 574 -17.01 5.22 4.89
C SER A 574 -16.88 5.33 3.39
N ILE A 575 -16.78 4.19 2.67
CA ILE A 575 -16.62 4.21 1.21
C ILE A 575 -17.87 4.70 0.50
N SER A 576 -19.06 4.41 1.03
CA SER A 576 -20.32 4.88 0.46
C SER A 576 -20.48 6.40 0.56
N GLN A 577 -20.01 7.00 1.66
CA GLN A 577 -19.95 8.47 1.81
C GLN A 577 -19.01 9.09 0.77
N ILE A 578 -17.82 8.50 0.57
CA ILE A 578 -16.87 8.97 -0.46
C ILE A 578 -17.50 8.81 -1.84
N ALA A 579 -18.14 7.69 -2.13
CA ALA A 579 -18.81 7.43 -3.40
C ALA A 579 -19.87 8.47 -3.71
N LEU A 580 -20.72 8.83 -2.74
CA LEU A 580 -21.73 9.87 -2.90
C LEU A 580 -21.10 11.26 -3.11
N ALA A 581 -20.01 11.56 -2.43
CA ALA A 581 -19.32 12.84 -2.59
C ALA A 581 -18.68 12.99 -3.99
N ILE A 582 -18.09 11.91 -4.52
CA ILE A 582 -17.53 11.89 -5.88
C ILE A 582 -18.64 11.82 -6.94
N ARG A 583 -19.77 11.14 -6.66
CA ARG A 583 -20.96 11.18 -7.53
C ARG A 583 -21.43 12.61 -7.79
N ASP A 584 -21.40 13.49 -6.78
CA ASP A 584 -21.76 14.89 -6.97
C ASP A 584 -20.84 15.59 -7.98
N GLU A 585 -19.56 15.26 -7.98
CA GLU A 585 -18.61 15.77 -8.97
C GLU A 585 -18.89 15.20 -10.36
N VAL A 586 -19.21 13.93 -10.46
CA VAL A 586 -19.56 13.26 -11.73
C VAL A 586 -20.79 13.92 -12.36
N LEU A 587 -21.85 14.14 -11.58
CA LEU A 587 -23.09 14.76 -12.04
C LEU A 587 -22.91 16.22 -12.42
N ASP A 588 -22.07 16.94 -11.69
CA ASP A 588 -21.76 18.34 -11.97
C ASP A 588 -20.92 18.49 -13.26
N LEU A 589 -19.95 17.60 -13.49
CA LEU A 589 -19.23 17.52 -14.76
C LEU A 589 -20.17 17.29 -15.93
N GLU A 590 -21.09 16.32 -15.83
CA GLU A 590 -22.10 16.06 -16.87
C GLU A 590 -23.00 17.27 -17.10
N ALA A 591 -23.51 17.89 -16.03
CA ALA A 591 -24.37 19.07 -16.11
C ALA A 591 -23.68 20.25 -16.81
N ASN A 592 -22.35 20.33 -16.74
CA ASN A 592 -21.53 21.34 -17.40
C ASN A 592 -20.99 20.87 -18.76
N GLY A 593 -21.54 19.82 -19.35
CA GLY A 593 -21.28 19.40 -20.73
C GLY A 593 -20.09 18.46 -20.94
N ILE A 594 -19.48 17.94 -19.88
CA ILE A 594 -18.44 16.90 -19.98
C ILE A 594 -19.10 15.55 -20.23
N LYS A 595 -18.83 14.97 -21.40
CA LYS A 595 -19.51 13.75 -21.90
C LYS A 595 -18.76 12.46 -21.62
N ILE A 596 -17.44 12.52 -21.40
CA ILE A 596 -16.61 11.39 -20.98
C ILE A 596 -16.02 11.70 -19.62
N ILE A 597 -16.24 10.83 -18.65
CA ILE A 597 -15.76 11.01 -17.27
C ILE A 597 -15.01 9.75 -16.85
N GLN A 598 -13.72 9.89 -16.52
CA GLN A 598 -12.89 8.81 -16.03
C GLN A 598 -12.80 8.87 -14.51
N ILE A 599 -13.08 7.73 -13.87
CA ILE A 599 -13.03 7.54 -12.42
C ILE A 599 -11.99 6.46 -12.14
N ASP A 600 -10.79 6.85 -11.72
CA ASP A 600 -9.64 5.96 -11.60
C ASP A 600 -9.68 5.14 -10.32
N GLU A 601 -9.62 3.80 -10.46
CA GLU A 601 -9.53 2.86 -9.36
C GLU A 601 -8.18 2.13 -9.34
N ALA A 602 -7.12 2.91 -9.28
CA ALA A 602 -5.73 2.43 -9.25
C ALA A 602 -5.43 1.45 -8.12
N ALA A 603 -6.11 1.59 -6.97
CA ALA A 603 -5.87 0.81 -5.77
C ALA A 603 -6.86 -0.35 -5.56
N LEU A 604 -7.77 -0.64 -6.49
CA LEU A 604 -8.79 -1.67 -6.31
C LEU A 604 -8.17 -3.02 -5.92
N ARG A 605 -7.20 -3.51 -6.69
CA ARG A 605 -6.55 -4.79 -6.43
C ARG A 605 -5.61 -4.76 -5.21
N GLU A 606 -5.03 -3.61 -4.92
CA GLU A 606 -4.00 -3.48 -3.88
C GLU A 606 -4.48 -3.79 -2.46
N LYS A 607 -5.77 -3.69 -2.21
CA LYS A 607 -6.38 -3.88 -0.89
C LYS A 607 -7.28 -5.11 -0.81
N LEU A 608 -7.21 -5.98 -1.80
CA LEU A 608 -7.82 -7.30 -1.65
C LEU A 608 -7.33 -7.95 -0.36
N PRO A 609 -8.20 -8.59 0.41
CA PRO A 609 -7.80 -9.39 1.56
C PRO A 609 -6.70 -10.39 1.20
N LEU A 610 -5.85 -10.71 2.14
CA LEU A 610 -4.74 -11.64 1.92
C LEU A 610 -5.21 -13.05 1.57
N ARG A 611 -6.47 -13.38 1.91
CA ARG A 611 -7.13 -14.64 1.60
C ARG A 611 -8.15 -14.45 0.48
N LYS A 612 -8.09 -15.32 -0.53
CA LYS A 612 -9.08 -15.31 -1.63
C LYS A 612 -10.50 -15.59 -1.16
N SER A 613 -10.65 -16.46 -0.14
CA SER A 613 -11.94 -16.76 0.48
C SER A 613 -12.66 -15.53 1.06
N ASP A 614 -11.91 -14.52 1.43
CA ASP A 614 -12.43 -13.30 2.06
C ASP A 614 -12.65 -12.16 1.05
N TRP A 615 -12.23 -12.32 -0.24
CA TRP A 615 -12.29 -11.24 -1.24
C TRP A 615 -13.68 -10.69 -1.48
N ASN A 616 -14.68 -11.54 -1.63
CA ASN A 616 -16.04 -11.08 -1.85
C ASN A 616 -16.61 -10.44 -0.59
N THR A 617 -16.74 -11.20 0.48
CA THR A 617 -17.44 -10.78 1.71
C THR A 617 -16.78 -9.62 2.45
N GLU A 618 -15.45 -9.52 2.37
CA GLU A 618 -14.68 -8.55 3.14
C GLU A 618 -14.25 -7.33 2.33
N TYR A 619 -14.41 -7.35 1.00
CA TYR A 619 -13.92 -6.26 0.16
C TYR A 619 -14.75 -6.00 -1.10
N LEU A 620 -14.87 -6.97 -2.02
CA LEU A 620 -15.51 -6.73 -3.32
C LEU A 620 -16.99 -6.39 -3.19
N ASP A 621 -17.70 -6.96 -2.21
CA ASP A 621 -19.14 -6.71 -1.94
C ASP A 621 -19.43 -5.25 -1.52
N PHE A 622 -18.43 -4.45 -1.17
CA PHE A 622 -18.59 -3.02 -0.96
C PHE A 622 -17.79 -2.15 -1.94
N ALA A 623 -16.63 -2.62 -2.42
CA ALA A 623 -15.78 -1.86 -3.32
C ALA A 623 -16.43 -1.68 -4.71
N ILE A 624 -16.96 -2.77 -5.29
CA ILE A 624 -17.65 -2.72 -6.59
C ILE A 624 -18.91 -1.87 -6.53
N PRO A 625 -19.85 -2.08 -5.56
CA PRO A 625 -20.99 -1.19 -5.40
C PRO A 625 -20.63 0.28 -5.20
N ALA A 626 -19.54 0.60 -4.48
CA ALA A 626 -19.12 1.99 -4.31
C ALA A 626 -18.76 2.67 -5.63
N PHE A 627 -18.04 1.97 -6.53
CA PHE A 627 -17.80 2.49 -7.87
C PHE A 627 -19.11 2.67 -8.65
N ARG A 628 -20.00 1.67 -8.63
CA ARG A 628 -21.30 1.74 -9.30
C ARG A 628 -22.15 2.91 -8.78
N LEU A 629 -22.17 3.13 -7.45
CA LEU A 629 -22.86 4.27 -6.84
C LEU A 629 -22.30 5.60 -7.36
N THR A 630 -21.00 5.72 -7.49
CA THR A 630 -20.34 6.92 -8.02
C THR A 630 -20.74 7.22 -9.46
N ALA A 631 -20.85 6.17 -10.30
CA ALA A 631 -21.02 6.28 -11.74
C ALA A 631 -22.48 6.26 -12.22
N SER A 632 -23.45 5.83 -11.41
CA SER A 632 -24.77 5.40 -11.86
C SER A 632 -25.77 6.54 -12.15
N GLY A 633 -25.49 7.76 -11.72
CA GLY A 633 -26.45 8.87 -11.85
C GLY A 633 -26.44 9.58 -13.20
N VAL A 634 -25.52 9.27 -14.09
CA VAL A 634 -25.34 9.95 -15.38
C VAL A 634 -26.31 9.43 -16.45
N LYS A 635 -26.53 10.26 -17.49
CA LYS A 635 -27.31 9.88 -18.67
C LYS A 635 -26.66 8.73 -19.44
N PRO A 636 -27.41 7.96 -20.22
CA PRO A 636 -26.89 6.86 -21.03
C PRO A 636 -25.81 7.27 -22.04
N GLU A 637 -25.89 8.50 -22.56
CA GLU A 637 -24.95 9.06 -23.52
C GLU A 637 -23.63 9.46 -22.88
N THR A 638 -23.59 9.69 -21.55
CA THR A 638 -22.34 9.98 -20.82
C THR A 638 -21.55 8.71 -20.63
N GLN A 639 -20.31 8.70 -21.13
CA GLN A 639 -19.44 7.53 -21.07
C GLN A 639 -18.57 7.56 -19.83
N ILE A 640 -18.61 6.49 -19.06
CA ILE A 640 -17.78 6.32 -17.86
C ILE A 640 -16.57 5.45 -18.18
N HIS A 641 -15.41 6.04 -18.02
CA HIS A 641 -14.12 5.34 -18.05
C HIS A 641 -13.64 5.01 -16.65
N THR A 642 -12.78 4.02 -16.55
CA THR A 642 -11.95 3.76 -15.37
C THR A 642 -10.54 3.36 -15.79
N HIS A 643 -9.56 3.57 -14.90
CA HIS A 643 -8.18 3.15 -15.12
C HIS A 643 -7.69 2.33 -13.94
N MET A 644 -6.98 1.26 -14.24
CA MET A 644 -6.32 0.41 -13.26
C MET A 644 -4.81 0.38 -13.54
N CYS A 645 -4.02 0.73 -12.54
CA CYS A 645 -2.58 0.51 -12.58
C CYS A 645 -2.30 -0.98 -12.39
N TYR A 646 -1.24 -1.47 -13.04
CA TYR A 646 -0.80 -2.87 -13.03
C TYR A 646 -1.74 -3.84 -13.78
N SER A 647 -1.16 -4.88 -14.38
CA SER A 647 -1.88 -5.86 -15.23
C SER A 647 -2.20 -7.19 -14.54
N GLU A 648 -1.95 -7.31 -13.23
CA GLU A 648 -2.12 -8.58 -12.50
C GLU A 648 -3.51 -8.71 -11.87
N PHE A 649 -4.61 -8.51 -12.63
CA PHE A 649 -5.98 -8.63 -12.10
C PHE A 649 -6.78 -9.80 -12.70
N LYS A 650 -6.10 -10.82 -13.23
CA LYS A 650 -6.74 -12.03 -13.80
C LYS A 650 -7.75 -12.67 -12.85
N ASP A 651 -7.46 -12.64 -11.55
CA ASP A 651 -8.27 -13.29 -10.52
C ASP A 651 -9.59 -12.56 -10.21
N ILE A 652 -9.75 -11.28 -10.63
CA ILE A 652 -10.91 -10.43 -10.33
C ILE A 652 -11.59 -9.84 -11.57
N ILE A 653 -11.33 -10.40 -12.77
CA ILE A 653 -11.95 -9.93 -14.02
C ILE A 653 -13.48 -9.86 -13.94
N PRO A 654 -14.19 -10.86 -13.40
CA PRO A 654 -15.65 -10.78 -13.26
C PRO A 654 -16.09 -9.61 -12.38
N ALA A 655 -15.39 -9.34 -11.27
CA ALA A 655 -15.68 -8.21 -10.40
C ALA A 655 -15.40 -6.86 -11.09
N ILE A 656 -14.36 -6.79 -11.93
CA ILE A 656 -14.05 -5.59 -12.70
C ILE A 656 -15.13 -5.33 -13.77
N ASP A 657 -15.63 -6.37 -14.44
CA ASP A 657 -16.72 -6.22 -15.39
C ASP A 657 -18.02 -5.79 -14.69
N ASP A 658 -18.24 -6.26 -13.45
CA ASP A 658 -19.39 -5.88 -12.62
C ASP A 658 -19.32 -4.43 -12.09
N MET A 659 -18.20 -3.72 -12.23
CA MET A 659 -18.15 -2.26 -11.99
C MET A 659 -19.09 -1.49 -12.93
N ASP A 660 -19.47 -2.07 -14.05
CA ASP A 660 -20.35 -1.50 -15.08
C ASP A 660 -19.83 -0.18 -15.68
N ALA A 661 -18.51 -0.02 -15.76
CA ALA A 661 -17.87 1.02 -16.57
C ALA A 661 -18.12 0.75 -18.06
N ASP A 662 -18.08 1.80 -18.88
CA ASP A 662 -18.21 1.66 -20.35
C ASP A 662 -16.86 1.36 -21.00
N VAL A 663 -15.77 1.92 -20.47
CA VAL A 663 -14.38 1.70 -20.92
C VAL A 663 -13.45 1.49 -19.74
N ILE A 664 -12.57 0.51 -19.85
CA ILE A 664 -11.48 0.31 -18.87
C ILE A 664 -10.13 0.39 -19.56
N THR A 665 -9.21 1.18 -19.00
CA THR A 665 -7.81 1.23 -19.41
C THR A 665 -6.91 0.62 -18.34
N PHE A 666 -5.82 -0.02 -18.75
CA PHE A 666 -4.88 -0.67 -17.84
C PHE A 666 -3.47 -0.81 -18.43
N GLU A 667 -2.47 -0.96 -17.57
CA GLU A 667 -1.09 -1.21 -17.99
C GLU A 667 -0.97 -2.62 -18.58
N ALA A 668 -0.45 -2.76 -19.79
CA ALA A 668 -0.33 -4.03 -20.50
C ALA A 668 1.03 -4.24 -21.17
N SER A 669 1.82 -3.20 -21.38
CA SER A 669 3.02 -3.26 -22.22
C SER A 669 4.13 -4.16 -21.63
N ARG A 670 4.19 -4.33 -20.30
CA ARG A 670 5.19 -5.16 -19.62
C ARG A 670 4.80 -6.63 -19.42
N SER A 671 3.52 -6.97 -19.62
CA SER A 671 2.97 -8.31 -19.35
C SER A 671 2.83 -9.18 -20.59
N ASP A 672 3.46 -8.80 -21.71
CA ASP A 672 3.31 -9.45 -23.01
C ASP A 672 1.83 -9.68 -23.40
N LEU A 673 0.95 -8.79 -22.96
CA LEU A 673 -0.49 -8.81 -23.21
C LEU A 673 -1.23 -10.07 -22.71
N GLN A 674 -0.67 -10.83 -21.78
CA GLN A 674 -1.27 -12.07 -21.24
C GLN A 674 -2.67 -11.85 -20.64
N ILE A 675 -2.95 -10.66 -20.12
CA ILE A 675 -4.25 -10.29 -19.57
C ILE A 675 -5.38 -10.40 -20.61
N LEU A 676 -5.07 -10.18 -21.89
CA LEU A 676 -6.06 -10.20 -22.96
C LEU A 676 -6.69 -11.59 -23.17
N ASP A 677 -5.93 -12.67 -22.95
CA ASP A 677 -6.47 -14.03 -23.01
C ASP A 677 -7.51 -14.24 -21.91
N SER A 678 -7.21 -13.75 -20.71
CA SER A 678 -8.12 -13.84 -19.58
C SER A 678 -9.38 -13.00 -19.75
N LEU A 679 -9.31 -11.82 -20.40
CA LEU A 679 -10.49 -11.03 -20.75
C LEU A 679 -11.40 -11.79 -21.71
N ARG A 680 -10.83 -12.41 -22.75
CA ARG A 680 -11.57 -13.20 -23.71
C ARG A 680 -12.22 -14.44 -23.06
N GLU A 681 -11.49 -15.17 -22.24
CA GLU A 681 -11.97 -16.36 -21.53
C GLU A 681 -13.15 -16.06 -20.60
N ASN A 682 -13.19 -14.87 -20.02
CA ASN A 682 -14.28 -14.40 -19.16
C ASN A 682 -15.41 -13.67 -19.90
N ASN A 683 -15.41 -13.65 -21.24
CA ASN A 683 -16.41 -12.95 -22.06
C ASN A 683 -16.59 -11.47 -21.68
N PHE A 684 -15.50 -10.77 -21.42
CA PHE A 684 -15.50 -9.40 -20.94
C PHE A 684 -16.21 -8.46 -21.94
N GLU A 685 -17.23 -7.74 -21.49
CA GLU A 685 -18.10 -6.94 -22.38
C GLU A 685 -17.72 -5.46 -22.44
N THR A 686 -17.00 -4.95 -21.46
CA THR A 686 -16.53 -3.56 -21.40
C THR A 686 -15.56 -3.26 -22.55
N GLU A 687 -15.60 -2.05 -23.12
CA GLU A 687 -14.55 -1.59 -24.03
C GLU A 687 -13.22 -1.46 -23.27
N VAL A 688 -12.11 -1.73 -23.94
CA VAL A 688 -10.81 -1.82 -23.28
C VAL A 688 -9.73 -0.98 -23.97
N GLY A 689 -8.88 -0.36 -23.17
CA GLY A 689 -7.66 0.34 -23.59
C GLY A 689 -6.42 -0.25 -22.92
N PRO A 690 -5.92 -1.41 -23.39
CA PRO A 690 -4.63 -1.90 -22.91
C PRO A 690 -3.52 -0.94 -23.34
N GLY A 691 -2.62 -0.57 -22.44
CA GLY A 691 -1.53 0.33 -22.76
C GLY A 691 -0.64 -0.22 -23.87
N VAL A 692 -0.34 0.61 -24.87
CA VAL A 692 0.45 0.23 -26.03
C VAL A 692 1.95 0.48 -25.86
N TYR A 693 2.35 1.22 -24.83
CA TYR A 693 3.76 1.44 -24.48
C TYR A 693 3.95 1.78 -23.01
N ASP A 694 5.13 1.41 -22.49
CA ASP A 694 5.55 1.64 -21.10
C ASP A 694 5.95 3.10 -20.86
N ILE A 695 5.22 3.76 -19.96
CA ILE A 695 5.51 5.16 -19.58
C ILE A 695 6.62 5.26 -18.51
N HIS A 696 7.02 4.16 -17.89
CA HIS A 696 8.07 4.17 -16.86
C HIS A 696 9.48 4.16 -17.45
N SER A 697 9.60 3.82 -18.74
CA SER A 697 10.82 3.91 -19.51
C SER A 697 10.93 5.25 -20.23
N PRO A 698 12.11 5.91 -20.25
CA PRO A 698 12.33 7.12 -21.07
C PRO A 698 12.45 6.81 -22.57
N ARG A 699 12.41 5.55 -22.94
CA ARG A 699 12.50 5.08 -24.32
C ARG A 699 11.27 5.50 -25.12
N ILE A 700 11.49 6.03 -26.32
CA ILE A 700 10.42 6.36 -27.26
C ILE A 700 10.11 5.10 -28.09
N PRO A 701 8.89 4.54 -28.04
CA PRO A 701 8.53 3.39 -28.85
C PRO A 701 8.43 3.77 -30.33
N SER A 702 8.80 2.90 -31.23
CA SER A 702 8.63 3.15 -32.66
C SER A 702 7.17 2.93 -33.11
N VAL A 703 6.82 3.48 -34.26
CA VAL A 703 5.49 3.27 -34.87
C VAL A 703 5.25 1.78 -35.13
N GLU A 704 6.26 1.05 -35.58
CA GLU A 704 6.19 -0.38 -35.87
C GLU A 704 5.95 -1.22 -34.62
N GLU A 705 6.58 -0.85 -33.49
CA GLU A 705 6.37 -1.53 -32.21
C GLU A 705 4.93 -1.36 -31.73
N ILE A 706 4.41 -0.13 -31.78
CA ILE A 706 3.02 0.15 -31.36
C ILE A 706 2.04 -0.53 -32.33
N THR A 707 2.28 -0.45 -33.64
CA THR A 707 1.44 -1.12 -34.67
C THR A 707 1.38 -2.63 -34.42
N ARG A 708 2.51 -3.25 -34.07
CA ARG A 708 2.56 -4.68 -33.73
C ARG A 708 1.74 -4.98 -32.47
N ALA A 709 1.85 -4.16 -31.42
CA ALA A 709 1.05 -4.32 -30.20
C ALA A 709 -0.45 -4.23 -30.49
N ILE A 710 -0.89 -3.23 -31.27
CA ILE A 710 -2.30 -3.07 -31.65
C ILE A 710 -2.77 -4.29 -32.46
N LYS A 711 -1.98 -4.80 -33.41
CA LYS A 711 -2.32 -6.00 -34.20
C LYS A 711 -2.50 -7.23 -33.30
N ILE A 712 -1.65 -7.43 -32.32
CA ILE A 712 -1.80 -8.51 -31.32
C ILE A 712 -3.10 -8.33 -30.53
N MET A 713 -3.40 -7.10 -30.05
CA MET A 713 -4.64 -6.81 -29.34
C MET A 713 -5.87 -7.14 -30.19
N LEU A 714 -5.87 -6.78 -31.46
CA LEU A 714 -6.97 -7.07 -32.41
C LEU A 714 -7.18 -8.57 -32.70
N THR A 715 -6.22 -9.44 -32.40
CA THR A 715 -6.44 -10.90 -32.46
C THR A 715 -7.32 -11.41 -31.31
N LYS A 716 -7.51 -10.60 -30.25
CA LYS A 716 -8.16 -11.00 -29.00
C LYS A 716 -9.33 -10.11 -28.62
N ILE A 717 -9.36 -8.87 -29.08
CA ILE A 717 -10.35 -7.84 -28.78
C ILE A 717 -10.99 -7.38 -30.08
N ASP A 718 -12.32 -7.24 -30.07
CA ASP A 718 -13.07 -6.68 -31.20
C ASP A 718 -12.60 -5.23 -31.48
N LYS A 719 -12.40 -4.91 -32.77
CA LYS A 719 -11.99 -3.58 -33.23
C LYS A 719 -12.91 -2.44 -32.79
N ASP A 720 -14.18 -2.76 -32.52
CA ASP A 720 -15.17 -1.79 -32.05
C ASP A 720 -15.17 -1.59 -30.53
N LYS A 721 -14.32 -2.34 -29.81
CA LYS A 721 -14.14 -2.26 -28.35
C LYS A 721 -12.73 -1.80 -27.93
N LEU A 722 -11.80 -1.64 -28.87
CA LEU A 722 -10.40 -1.34 -28.56
C LEU A 722 -10.12 0.17 -28.59
N TRP A 723 -9.60 0.69 -27.49
CA TRP A 723 -9.04 2.03 -27.34
C TRP A 723 -7.51 1.97 -27.41
N VAL A 724 -6.87 3.06 -27.85
CA VAL A 724 -5.41 3.18 -27.95
C VAL A 724 -4.91 4.27 -27.02
N ASN A 725 -4.13 3.89 -26.02
CA ASN A 725 -3.63 4.76 -24.95
C ASN A 725 -2.27 4.28 -24.44
N PRO A 726 -1.47 5.15 -23.77
CA PRO A 726 -0.29 4.72 -23.01
C PRO A 726 -0.68 3.86 -21.80
N ASP A 727 0.29 3.19 -21.19
CA ASP A 727 0.07 2.35 -19.99
C ASP A 727 -0.55 3.11 -18.83
N CYS A 728 -0.06 4.31 -18.53
CA CYS A 728 -0.51 5.11 -17.39
C CYS A 728 -0.33 6.62 -17.66
N GLY A 729 -0.58 7.44 -16.65
CA GLY A 729 -0.41 8.90 -16.72
C GLY A 729 1.03 9.34 -16.97
N LEU A 730 1.21 10.45 -17.66
CA LEU A 730 2.52 10.93 -18.17
C LEU A 730 3.26 11.89 -17.22
N LYS A 731 2.76 12.06 -16.01
CA LYS A 731 3.22 13.02 -14.99
C LYS A 731 4.74 13.01 -14.75
N THR A 732 5.37 11.84 -14.80
CA THR A 732 6.79 11.64 -14.50
C THR A 732 7.70 11.71 -15.71
N ARG A 733 7.12 11.87 -16.90
CA ARG A 733 7.86 11.94 -18.17
C ARG A 733 8.35 13.35 -18.48
N GLY A 734 9.34 13.44 -19.36
CA GLY A 734 9.75 14.69 -19.97
C GLY A 734 8.89 15.05 -21.17
N VAL A 735 8.87 16.34 -21.54
CA VAL A 735 8.05 16.83 -22.65
C VAL A 735 8.48 16.23 -24.00
N PRO A 736 9.81 16.16 -24.36
CA PRO A 736 10.22 15.64 -25.67
C PRO A 736 9.84 14.19 -25.92
N GLU A 737 10.11 13.29 -24.95
CA GLU A 737 9.78 11.89 -25.10
C GLU A 737 8.26 11.65 -25.09
N THR A 738 7.50 12.45 -24.33
CA THR A 738 6.03 12.38 -24.32
C THR A 738 5.48 12.74 -25.71
N GLU A 739 5.94 13.84 -26.30
CA GLU A 739 5.49 14.28 -27.62
C GLU A 739 5.79 13.23 -28.71
N ALA A 740 7.03 12.72 -28.72
CA ALA A 740 7.43 11.74 -29.70
C ALA A 740 6.65 10.42 -29.57
N SER A 741 6.47 9.93 -28.34
CA SER A 741 5.74 8.69 -28.06
C SER A 741 4.26 8.80 -28.46
N LEU A 742 3.58 9.90 -28.11
CA LEU A 742 2.18 10.11 -28.47
C LEU A 742 2.00 10.29 -29.97
N LYS A 743 2.90 10.99 -30.68
CA LYS A 743 2.86 11.09 -32.16
C LYS A 743 2.98 9.71 -32.81
N ASN A 744 3.90 8.88 -32.32
CA ASN A 744 4.08 7.52 -32.83
C ASN A 744 2.84 6.66 -32.54
N MET A 745 2.20 6.85 -31.39
CA MET A 745 0.96 6.15 -31.01
C MET A 745 -0.19 6.51 -31.95
N VAL A 746 -0.42 7.80 -32.18
CA VAL A 746 -1.47 8.27 -33.09
C VAL A 746 -1.21 7.77 -34.52
N LYS A 747 0.04 7.85 -34.97
CA LYS A 747 0.43 7.35 -36.31
C LYS A 747 0.19 5.85 -36.47
N ALA A 748 0.52 5.07 -35.45
CA ALA A 748 0.25 3.62 -35.47
C ALA A 748 -1.26 3.32 -35.53
N ALA A 749 -2.08 4.06 -34.77
CA ALA A 749 -3.54 3.93 -34.83
C ALA A 749 -4.09 4.28 -36.21
N GLU A 750 -3.60 5.36 -36.85
CA GLU A 750 -4.00 5.73 -38.24
C GLU A 750 -3.67 4.64 -39.25
N ILE A 751 -2.47 4.05 -39.18
CA ILE A 751 -2.05 2.95 -40.06
C ILE A 751 -3.03 1.78 -39.93
N ILE A 752 -3.34 1.37 -38.71
CA ILE A 752 -4.26 0.24 -38.48
C ILE A 752 -5.69 0.58 -38.91
N ARG A 753 -6.17 1.81 -38.67
CA ARG A 753 -7.48 2.27 -39.14
C ARG A 753 -7.61 2.16 -40.65
N ALA A 754 -6.55 2.44 -41.40
CA ALA A 754 -6.54 2.33 -42.85
C ALA A 754 -6.56 0.86 -43.36
N GLU A 755 -6.18 -0.09 -42.49
CA GLU A 755 -6.22 -1.54 -42.81
C GLU A 755 -7.57 -2.20 -42.44
N LEU A 756 -8.42 -1.55 -41.59
CA LEU A 756 -9.69 -2.09 -41.08
C LEU A 756 -10.89 -1.76 -41.95
#